data_cfd8deb76da3db2fc41aba8039c89d3f
#
_entry.id   cfd8deb76da3db2fc41aba8039c89d3f
#
_cell.length_a   1.000
_cell.length_b   1.000
_cell.length_c   1.000
_cell.angle_alpha   90.00
_cell.angle_beta   90.00
_cell.angle_gamma   90.00
#
_symmetry.space_group_name_H-M   'P 1'
#
loop_
_entity.id
_entity.type
_entity.pdbx_description
1 polymer ?
#
loop_
_entity_poly.entity_id
_entity_poly.type
_entity_poly.pdbx_seq_one_letter_code
_entity_poly.pdbx_strand_id
1 'polypeptide(L)'
;MKKTILAAAIASAALFNAPGIHAVPARPGVMERTMADGSTVKVRLAGDEFYHYYLSEDGYLLVDRGGILYYGDVDAAGSIVASDIKATDKATRSAAARSFLSGVDMSRVGLTLDNQRAMSPRVLERATAKRRPMRAPGAKAAGDEGYPLGPGLFPGTAFPSKGDQKALVILVEYQDKKFTISDPHDYFSRMLNETGFSDYGATGCAKEYFELCSDNLFRPEFDVVGPITLSKEMSYYGGNDWWGNDQHPEEMVIEACQQLDSTIDFSEYDRDGDGYIDNVFLFYAGMGEASGGAANTVWPHSWDITLATSTPYYFDGVRLDRYGCTNEWENGRPDGVGTFIHEFSHVMGLPDLYATSYTTAFTPGGWSALDFGPYNNDGMTPPLYGAFERYALGWNAPVVLDRPMNATLPQILDNMSAIIKTSKDNEYFLLENRQQTSWDKYIPGHGMLVWHIDYNEEKWDDNTVNNTTYHQYVDIIEADNTQNEASRDGDAFPGTKNVRSLTATTSPALKMWGGTPVEVPLTEIEESADGVITFKVMGGHEPYDAIVLGEPEDVTDESFTAVWTKTDAPAYLLSVFTVNDKGDRTYLEGFERFNAGDTDRAEITGLTADTEYYYTVIASYGLELTPEPEPMEAYTGMPGINRLKVEALEGTEVSHNAFTATWNHLEGATDYLLTVYEREYGKFFETTVDFTGGASSLPEEFTSSSASTYANASYSGQAVPALRLAADGDYLAGTFADGIHGISFWHRGNGTSETDVINVYAIVGSARKLVAEVPVVTEKGGIVTDVDNFPENTRGVRLEFVRNAKGSLAIDDVTVKHGMTYSDNVLPAYDGIATGYTDSYKVEGLKPEADYFFKVAATDGTLTSRHSDLVKVTTLKEQGQSGIISVSGQQLELSVSGRELHATADGTITVTAISGQVVASGNGTLHVTLPASGIYIISTPG
;
A
#
# COMPACT_ATOMS: atom_id res chain seq x y z
N MET A 1 -30.13 -41.00 46.96
CA MET A 1 -30.78 -40.88 45.64
C MET A 1 -31.74 -39.69 45.64
N LYS A 2 -31.38 -38.52 46.16
CA LYS A 2 -32.15 -37.27 46.11
C LYS A 2 -31.30 -35.99 46.12
N LYS A 3 -29.97 -36.09 45.86
CA LYS A 3 -29.05 -34.94 45.72
C LYS A 3 -28.36 -34.86 44.36
N THR A 4 -28.61 -35.77 43.41
CA THR A 4 -27.96 -35.85 42.11
C THR A 4 -28.92 -35.39 40.96
N ILE A 5 -30.09 -34.85 41.25
CA ILE A 5 -31.08 -34.39 40.26
C ILE A 5 -31.19 -32.83 40.28
N LEU A 6 -30.55 -32.14 41.22
CA LEU A 6 -30.62 -30.69 41.29
C LEU A 6 -29.49 -29.95 40.54
N ALA A 7 -28.44 -30.69 40.11
CA ALA A 7 -27.36 -30.10 39.30
C ALA A 7 -27.59 -30.19 37.77
N ALA A 8 -28.56 -30.95 37.33
CA ALA A 8 -28.89 -31.10 35.89
C ALA A 8 -30.11 -30.28 35.43
N ALA A 9 -30.73 -29.48 36.33
CA ALA A 9 -31.89 -28.64 36.01
C ALA A 9 -31.62 -27.13 36.07
N ILE A 10 -30.39 -26.71 36.32
CA ILE A 10 -29.97 -25.31 36.24
C ILE A 10 -29.24 -24.98 34.93
N ALA A 11 -28.90 -25.98 34.14
CA ALA A 11 -28.19 -25.80 32.86
C ALA A 11 -29.11 -25.58 31.63
N SER A 12 -30.40 -25.26 31.83
CA SER A 12 -31.32 -25.09 30.68
C SER A 12 -32.32 -23.92 30.86
N ALA A 13 -31.96 -22.86 31.53
CA ALA A 13 -32.81 -21.64 31.52
C ALA A 13 -31.99 -20.39 31.90
N ALA A 14 -31.14 -19.92 31.01
CA ALA A 14 -30.73 -18.51 30.87
C ALA A 14 -29.86 -18.33 29.65
N LEU A 15 -30.42 -18.51 28.48
CA LEU A 15 -29.87 -17.96 27.22
C LEU A 15 -30.39 -16.52 27.14
N PHE A 16 -29.63 -15.57 27.57
CA PHE A 16 -29.82 -14.15 27.30
C PHE A 16 -28.45 -13.49 27.18
N ASN A 17 -28.28 -12.90 26.04
CA ASN A 17 -27.14 -12.25 25.47
C ASN A 17 -26.47 -11.15 26.31
N ALA A 18 -25.14 -11.07 26.48
CA ALA A 18 -24.31 -10.03 27.09
C ALA A 18 -23.29 -9.47 26.11
N PRO A 19 -23.08 -8.13 26.02
CA PRO A 19 -21.94 -7.58 25.28
C PRO A 19 -20.64 -8.17 25.83
N GLY A 20 -19.70 -8.42 24.92
CA GLY A 20 -18.44 -9.06 25.25
C GLY A 20 -17.59 -8.24 26.19
N ILE A 21 -16.91 -8.90 27.09
CA ILE A 21 -15.82 -8.37 27.88
C ILE A 21 -14.54 -9.01 27.32
N HIS A 22 -13.53 -8.19 27.08
CA HIS A 22 -12.39 -8.53 26.27
C HIS A 22 -11.10 -8.03 26.87
N ALA A 23 -9.98 -8.69 26.59
CA ALA A 23 -8.64 -8.27 26.92
C ALA A 23 -7.61 -8.82 25.97
N VAL A 24 -6.43 -8.21 25.91
CA VAL A 24 -5.33 -8.77 25.15
C VAL A 24 -5.01 -10.20 25.58
N PRO A 25 -4.73 -11.12 24.64
CA PRO A 25 -4.19 -12.43 24.97
C PRO A 25 -2.85 -12.28 25.66
N ALA A 26 -2.46 -13.27 26.45
CA ALA A 26 -1.10 -13.33 26.96
C ALA A 26 -0.10 -13.15 25.83
N ARG A 27 0.92 -12.30 26.04
CA ARG A 27 1.93 -12.01 25.02
C ARG A 27 2.51 -13.29 24.43
N PRO A 28 2.52 -13.45 23.10
CA PRO A 28 3.09 -14.64 22.47
C PRO A 28 4.60 -14.70 22.64
N GLY A 29 5.11 -15.92 22.74
CA GLY A 29 6.54 -16.15 22.81
C GLY A 29 7.01 -16.81 24.11
N VAL A 30 8.31 -16.97 24.21
CA VAL A 30 8.98 -17.57 25.37
C VAL A 30 9.65 -16.47 26.16
N MET A 31 9.31 -16.37 27.44
CA MET A 31 9.94 -15.44 28.41
C MET A 31 10.79 -16.20 29.44
N GLU A 32 11.74 -15.52 30.04
CA GLU A 32 12.54 -16.07 31.16
C GLU A 32 11.92 -15.63 32.48
N ARG A 33 11.52 -16.58 33.31
CA ARG A 33 11.00 -16.33 34.68
C ARG A 33 12.01 -16.73 35.74
N THR A 34 12.32 -15.80 36.62
CA THR A 34 13.11 -16.05 37.82
C THR A 34 12.22 -16.58 38.93
N MET A 35 12.53 -17.78 39.44
CA MET A 35 11.81 -18.44 40.53
C MET A 35 12.28 -17.94 41.88
N ALA A 36 11.50 -18.20 42.94
CA ALA A 36 11.82 -17.77 44.33
C ALA A 36 13.17 -18.26 44.85
N ASP A 37 13.71 -19.34 44.33
CA ASP A 37 15.01 -19.86 44.70
C ASP A 37 16.20 -19.27 43.89
N GLY A 38 15.90 -18.25 43.02
CA GLY A 38 16.87 -17.55 42.20
C GLY A 38 17.25 -18.28 40.91
N SER A 39 16.68 -19.47 40.64
CA SER A 39 16.87 -20.12 39.34
C SER A 39 15.90 -19.56 38.30
N THR A 40 16.30 -19.62 37.01
CA THR A 40 15.47 -19.19 35.90
C THR A 40 14.92 -20.37 35.10
N VAL A 41 13.77 -20.17 34.45
CA VAL A 41 13.18 -21.14 33.52
C VAL A 41 12.45 -20.41 32.42
N LYS A 42 12.57 -20.93 31.21
CA LYS A 42 11.84 -20.45 30.06
C LYS A 42 10.39 -20.93 30.06
N VAL A 43 9.46 -20.01 29.99
CA VAL A 43 8.01 -20.26 30.05
C VAL A 43 7.29 -19.54 28.95
N ARG A 44 6.08 -19.98 28.67
CA ARG A 44 5.06 -19.22 27.90
C ARG A 44 3.93 -18.90 28.87
N LEU A 45 3.47 -17.67 28.85
CA LEU A 45 2.20 -17.30 29.45
C LEU A 45 1.11 -17.60 28.41
N ALA A 46 -0.03 -18.13 28.82
CA ALA A 46 -1.17 -18.46 27.97
C ALA A 46 -2.47 -18.15 28.71
N GLY A 47 -3.51 -17.79 27.97
CA GLY A 47 -4.82 -17.41 28.53
C GLY A 47 -5.09 -15.93 28.39
N ASP A 48 -6.06 -15.47 29.15
CA ASP A 48 -6.61 -14.13 29.16
C ASP A 48 -6.85 -13.65 30.62
N GLU A 49 -7.51 -12.51 30.83
CA GLU A 49 -7.86 -11.93 32.12
C GLU A 49 -8.81 -12.81 32.96
N PHE A 50 -9.50 -13.75 32.32
CA PHE A 50 -10.44 -14.65 33.02
C PHE A 50 -9.73 -15.86 33.62
N TYR A 51 -8.72 -16.36 32.90
CA TYR A 51 -7.94 -17.49 33.36
C TYR A 51 -6.64 -17.62 32.56
N HIS A 52 -5.52 -17.52 33.22
CA HIS A 52 -4.20 -17.66 32.60
C HIS A 52 -3.32 -18.66 33.37
N TYR A 53 -2.31 -19.17 32.70
CA TYR A 53 -1.44 -20.20 33.23
C TYR A 53 -0.09 -20.22 32.49
N TYR A 54 0.89 -20.82 33.12
CA TYR A 54 2.22 -20.97 32.53
C TYR A 54 2.37 -22.31 31.82
N LEU A 55 3.01 -22.28 30.67
CA LEU A 55 3.45 -23.47 29.93
C LEU A 55 4.98 -23.48 29.80
N SER A 56 5.56 -24.66 29.69
CA SER A 56 6.97 -24.79 29.27
C SER A 56 7.15 -24.40 27.80
N GLU A 57 8.38 -24.22 27.29
CA GLU A 57 8.69 -23.89 25.90
C GLU A 57 7.96 -24.78 24.87
N ASP A 58 7.70 -26.03 25.23
CA ASP A 58 7.04 -27.03 24.37
C ASP A 58 5.62 -27.39 24.84
N GLY A 59 4.96 -26.49 25.60
CA GLY A 59 3.54 -26.51 25.86
C GLY A 59 3.04 -27.33 27.04
N TYR A 60 3.89 -27.90 27.89
CA TYR A 60 3.46 -28.60 29.10
C TYR A 60 3.06 -27.63 30.22
N LEU A 61 1.96 -27.88 30.88
CA LEU A 61 1.47 -27.09 32.00
C LEU A 61 2.49 -26.95 33.11
N LEU A 62 2.65 -25.76 33.66
CA LEU A 62 3.47 -25.44 34.81
C LEU A 62 2.59 -24.91 35.94
N VAL A 63 2.80 -25.39 37.14
CA VAL A 63 2.03 -25.00 38.33
C VAL A 63 2.95 -24.36 39.35
N ASP A 64 2.60 -23.15 39.80
CA ASP A 64 3.37 -22.42 40.84
C ASP A 64 3.09 -22.99 42.23
N ARG A 65 4.13 -23.28 42.97
CA ARG A 65 4.07 -23.57 44.41
C ARG A 65 5.05 -22.67 45.16
N GLY A 66 4.56 -21.58 45.67
CA GLY A 66 5.37 -20.65 46.46
C GLY A 66 6.48 -19.96 45.67
N GLY A 67 6.24 -19.58 44.44
CA GLY A 67 7.16 -18.92 43.52
C GLY A 67 8.12 -19.86 42.79
N ILE A 68 7.92 -21.19 42.89
CA ILE A 68 8.67 -22.19 42.15
C ILE A 68 7.71 -22.95 41.21
N LEU A 69 8.03 -23.00 39.94
CA LEU A 69 7.26 -23.72 38.93
C LEU A 69 7.61 -25.21 38.88
N TYR A 70 6.59 -26.03 38.90
CA TYR A 70 6.65 -27.48 38.76
C TYR A 70 5.85 -27.93 37.54
N TYR A 71 6.23 -29.07 36.91
CA TYR A 71 5.39 -29.61 35.85
C TYR A 71 4.04 -30.05 36.41
N GLY A 72 2.97 -29.67 35.71
CA GLY A 72 1.59 -29.97 36.10
C GLY A 72 1.01 -31.19 35.39
N ASP A 73 0.02 -31.82 36.02
CA ASP A 73 -0.85 -32.86 35.44
C ASP A 73 -2.25 -32.74 36.05
N VAL A 74 -3.19 -33.54 35.57
CA VAL A 74 -4.54 -33.65 36.10
C VAL A 74 -4.68 -34.96 36.89
N ASP A 75 -5.07 -34.87 38.15
CA ASP A 75 -5.27 -36.06 39.01
C ASP A 75 -6.54 -36.86 38.62
N ALA A 76 -6.75 -38.00 39.30
CA ALA A 76 -7.89 -38.85 39.05
C ALA A 76 -9.27 -38.18 39.35
N ALA A 77 -9.27 -37.14 40.17
CA ALA A 77 -10.46 -36.35 40.50
C ALA A 77 -10.73 -35.25 39.49
N GLY A 78 -9.84 -35.01 38.51
CA GLY A 78 -9.98 -33.96 37.50
C GLY A 78 -9.44 -32.61 37.98
N SER A 79 -8.56 -32.57 38.97
CA SER A 79 -7.95 -31.35 39.47
C SER A 79 -6.54 -31.19 38.94
N ILE A 80 -6.14 -29.94 38.62
CA ILE A 80 -4.76 -29.61 38.27
C ILE A 80 -3.88 -29.81 39.54
N VAL A 81 -2.81 -30.56 39.40
CA VAL A 81 -1.83 -30.83 40.47
C VAL A 81 -0.42 -30.59 39.97
N ALA A 82 0.40 -30.01 40.85
CA ALA A 82 1.80 -29.90 40.57
C ALA A 82 2.50 -31.23 40.92
N SER A 83 3.36 -31.74 40.06
CA SER A 83 4.27 -32.81 40.34
C SER A 83 5.33 -32.41 41.37
N ASP A 84 6.17 -33.32 41.79
CA ASP A 84 7.36 -33.02 42.59
C ASP A 84 8.61 -32.68 41.72
N ILE A 85 8.44 -32.51 40.44
CA ILE A 85 9.50 -32.25 39.47
C ILE A 85 9.51 -30.77 39.13
N LYS A 86 10.52 -30.05 39.59
CA LYS A 86 10.72 -28.64 39.28
C LYS A 86 10.88 -28.43 37.76
N ALA A 87 10.26 -27.44 37.25
CA ALA A 87 10.36 -27.04 35.83
C ALA A 87 11.79 -26.57 35.50
N THR A 88 12.24 -26.94 34.32
CA THR A 88 13.54 -26.53 33.74
C THR A 88 13.38 -26.37 32.24
N ASP A 89 14.30 -25.65 31.64
CA ASP A 89 14.35 -25.50 30.19
C ASP A 89 14.35 -26.87 29.49
N LYS A 90 13.70 -26.94 28.33
CA LYS A 90 13.58 -28.16 27.53
C LYS A 90 14.90 -28.88 27.33
N ALA A 91 15.98 -28.12 27.06
CA ALA A 91 17.31 -28.63 26.79
C ALA A 91 17.99 -29.29 28.05
N THR A 92 17.62 -28.85 29.26
CA THR A 92 18.24 -29.26 30.52
C THR A 92 17.41 -30.26 31.36
N ARG A 93 16.28 -30.74 30.82
CA ARG A 93 15.37 -31.67 31.50
C ARG A 93 16.06 -32.96 31.96
N SER A 94 15.82 -33.33 33.19
CA SER A 94 16.25 -34.60 33.75
C SER A 94 15.54 -35.80 33.06
N ALA A 95 16.09 -36.99 33.21
CA ALA A 95 15.43 -38.21 32.75
C ALA A 95 14.06 -38.44 33.44
N ALA A 96 13.95 -38.08 34.73
CA ALA A 96 12.69 -38.13 35.48
C ALA A 96 11.65 -37.16 34.90
N ALA A 97 12.04 -35.92 34.57
CA ALA A 97 11.16 -34.95 33.94
C ALA A 97 10.64 -35.45 32.56
N ARG A 98 11.53 -35.94 31.69
CA ARG A 98 11.16 -36.50 30.41
C ARG A 98 10.19 -37.68 30.52
N SER A 99 10.44 -38.59 31.49
CA SER A 99 9.57 -39.75 31.77
C SER A 99 8.19 -39.32 32.26
N PHE A 100 8.12 -38.34 33.15
CA PHE A 100 6.85 -37.77 33.62
C PHE A 100 6.06 -37.15 32.46
N LEU A 101 6.67 -36.25 31.72
CA LEU A 101 6.02 -35.50 30.63
C LEU A 101 5.52 -36.42 29.51
N SER A 102 6.20 -37.53 29.23
CA SER A 102 5.72 -38.54 28.26
C SER A 102 4.43 -39.25 28.69
N GLY A 103 4.05 -39.15 29.95
CA GLY A 103 2.83 -39.75 30.53
C GLY A 103 1.68 -38.74 30.71
N VAL A 104 1.93 -37.46 30.51
CA VAL A 104 0.89 -36.40 30.64
C VAL A 104 -0.06 -36.42 29.43
N ASP A 105 -1.34 -36.50 29.71
CA ASP A 105 -2.41 -36.38 28.71
C ASP A 105 -2.78 -34.91 28.52
N MET A 106 -2.19 -34.27 27.50
CA MET A 106 -2.40 -32.86 27.21
C MET A 106 -3.85 -32.54 26.82
N SER A 107 -4.59 -33.46 26.22
CA SER A 107 -6.02 -33.26 25.92
C SER A 107 -6.85 -33.18 27.21
N ARG A 108 -6.50 -34.00 28.20
CA ARG A 108 -7.13 -33.96 29.52
C ARG A 108 -6.78 -32.69 30.27
N VAL A 109 -5.51 -32.26 30.19
CA VAL A 109 -5.06 -30.97 30.77
C VAL A 109 -5.86 -29.83 30.18
N GLY A 110 -5.94 -29.76 28.86
CA GLY A 110 -6.71 -28.71 28.16
C GLY A 110 -8.16 -28.66 28.59
N LEU A 111 -8.88 -29.78 28.54
CA LEU A 111 -10.28 -29.86 29.00
C LEU A 111 -10.44 -29.39 30.46
N THR A 112 -9.45 -29.65 31.31
CA THR A 112 -9.50 -29.22 32.72
C THR A 112 -9.29 -27.71 32.83
N LEU A 113 -8.37 -27.14 32.07
CA LEU A 113 -8.14 -25.69 32.01
C LEU A 113 -9.42 -24.97 31.52
N ASP A 114 -10.07 -25.46 30.46
CA ASP A 114 -11.35 -24.90 29.97
C ASP A 114 -12.47 -24.95 31.01
N ASN A 115 -12.56 -26.08 31.71
CA ASN A 115 -13.53 -26.20 32.80
C ASN A 115 -13.26 -25.23 33.96
N GLN A 116 -11.97 -24.99 34.28
CA GLN A 116 -11.58 -24.02 35.29
C GLN A 116 -11.90 -22.59 34.82
N ARG A 117 -11.57 -22.23 33.56
CA ARG A 117 -11.97 -20.94 32.99
C ARG A 117 -13.49 -20.73 33.10
N ALA A 118 -14.29 -21.71 32.66
CA ALA A 118 -15.74 -21.64 32.72
C ALA A 118 -16.31 -21.49 34.14
N MET A 119 -15.54 -21.83 35.15
CA MET A 119 -15.91 -21.70 36.57
C MET A 119 -15.31 -20.45 37.22
N SER A 120 -14.53 -19.66 36.50
CA SER A 120 -13.99 -18.38 37.00
C SER A 120 -15.14 -17.48 37.45
N PRO A 121 -15.03 -16.80 38.61
CA PRO A 121 -16.06 -15.87 39.08
C PRO A 121 -16.43 -14.83 38.04
N ARG A 122 -15.46 -14.27 37.32
CA ARG A 122 -15.69 -13.25 36.29
C ARG A 122 -16.48 -13.78 35.10
N VAL A 123 -16.21 -15.01 34.65
CA VAL A 123 -17.01 -15.68 33.60
C VAL A 123 -18.44 -15.92 34.08
N LEU A 124 -18.62 -16.34 35.34
CA LEU A 124 -19.94 -16.56 35.94
C LEU A 124 -20.71 -15.25 36.21
N GLU A 125 -20.05 -14.19 36.62
CA GLU A 125 -20.61 -12.83 36.79
C GLU A 125 -21.15 -12.36 35.45
N ARG A 126 -20.37 -12.48 34.40
CA ARG A 126 -20.76 -12.20 33.02
C ARG A 126 -22.03 -12.97 32.63
N ALA A 127 -22.05 -14.28 32.84
CA ALA A 127 -23.21 -15.13 32.48
C ALA A 127 -24.50 -14.83 33.30
N THR A 128 -24.38 -14.15 34.45
CA THR A 128 -25.50 -13.87 35.36
C THR A 128 -25.90 -12.39 35.45
N ALA A 129 -25.13 -11.50 34.83
CA ALA A 129 -25.32 -10.07 34.93
C ALA A 129 -26.64 -9.58 34.31
N LYS A 130 -27.26 -8.60 34.96
CA LYS A 130 -28.33 -7.79 34.34
C LYS A 130 -27.69 -6.76 33.44
N ARG A 131 -27.90 -6.92 32.16
CA ARG A 131 -27.35 -6.07 31.14
C ARG A 131 -27.85 -4.62 31.17
N ARG A 132 -26.96 -3.71 30.69
CA ARG A 132 -27.37 -2.42 30.17
C ARG A 132 -28.50 -2.66 29.16
N PRO A 133 -29.64 -1.97 29.24
CA PRO A 133 -30.69 -2.10 28.24
C PRO A 133 -30.08 -1.72 26.88
N MET A 134 -29.98 -2.69 25.98
CA MET A 134 -29.64 -2.37 24.61
C MET A 134 -30.65 -1.40 24.03
N ARG A 135 -30.19 -0.45 23.25
CA ARG A 135 -31.06 0.42 22.45
C ARG A 135 -32.04 -0.47 21.71
N ALA A 136 -33.38 -0.15 21.81
CA ALA A 136 -34.38 -0.98 21.19
C ALA A 136 -34.04 -1.24 19.72
N PRO A 137 -34.20 -2.49 19.21
CA PRO A 137 -33.95 -2.80 17.81
C PRO A 137 -34.74 -1.81 16.93
N GLY A 138 -34.09 -0.99 16.13
CA GLY A 138 -34.69 0.01 15.26
C GLY A 138 -34.72 1.47 15.82
N ALA A 139 -34.20 1.73 17.01
CA ALA A 139 -33.93 3.11 17.42
C ALA A 139 -32.67 3.61 16.66
N LYS A 140 -32.91 4.36 15.57
CA LYS A 140 -31.81 5.02 14.84
C LYS A 140 -31.24 6.15 15.69
N ALA A 141 -29.91 6.27 15.78
CA ALA A 141 -29.29 7.49 16.27
C ALA A 141 -29.62 8.64 15.29
N ALA A 142 -29.74 9.84 15.79
CA ALA A 142 -29.88 11.02 14.93
C ALA A 142 -28.56 11.13 14.13
N GLY A 143 -28.62 10.85 12.82
CA GLY A 143 -27.46 10.78 11.94
C GLY A 143 -27.20 9.43 11.28
N ASP A 144 -27.91 8.37 11.69
CA ASP A 144 -27.82 7.05 11.11
C ASP A 144 -28.60 6.95 9.78
N GLU A 145 -28.10 7.62 8.76
CA GLU A 145 -28.58 7.41 7.40
C GLU A 145 -27.85 6.22 6.78
N GLY A 146 -28.48 5.05 6.91
CA GLY A 146 -28.32 3.96 5.95
C GLY A 146 -26.97 3.30 5.89
N TYR A 147 -26.48 2.75 7.00
CA TYR A 147 -25.44 1.74 6.94
C TYR A 147 -25.96 0.51 6.20
N PRO A 148 -25.30 0.04 5.13
CA PRO A 148 -25.42 -1.34 4.75
C PRO A 148 -24.71 -2.16 5.81
N LEU A 149 -25.37 -2.32 6.95
CA LEU A 149 -24.98 -3.22 8.00
C LEU A 149 -25.11 -4.61 7.41
N GLY A 150 -23.96 -5.17 6.98
CA GLY A 150 -23.89 -6.58 6.64
C GLY A 150 -24.31 -7.41 7.85
N PRO A 151 -24.66 -8.68 7.63
CA PRO A 151 -24.79 -9.61 8.73
C PRO A 151 -23.48 -9.65 9.49
N GLY A 152 -23.47 -9.33 10.75
CA GLY A 152 -22.24 -9.29 11.57
C GLY A 152 -22.01 -8.00 12.31
N LEU A 153 -22.95 -7.09 12.27
CA LEU A 153 -22.86 -5.89 13.05
C LEU A 153 -23.43 -6.04 14.43
N PHE A 154 -22.68 -5.49 15.35
CA PHE A 154 -23.04 -5.41 16.74
C PHE A 154 -24.10 -4.32 16.94
N PRO A 155 -25.33 -4.65 17.30
CA PRO A 155 -26.27 -3.64 17.73
C PRO A 155 -25.81 -3.07 19.08
N GLY A 156 -25.56 -1.76 19.13
CA GLY A 156 -25.32 -1.05 20.37
C GLY A 156 -23.88 -1.06 20.86
N THR A 157 -22.95 -0.61 20.02
CA THR A 157 -21.62 -0.20 20.47
C THR A 157 -21.78 0.81 21.60
N ALA A 158 -21.05 0.65 22.67
CA ALA A 158 -21.05 1.64 23.74
C ALA A 158 -20.37 2.95 23.33
N PHE A 159 -19.48 2.87 22.31
CA PHE A 159 -18.77 4.03 21.79
C PHE A 159 -19.16 4.25 20.32
N PRO A 160 -19.54 5.49 19.95
CA PRO A 160 -19.92 5.79 18.58
C PRO A 160 -18.73 5.60 17.63
N SER A 161 -18.90 4.77 16.61
CA SER A 161 -17.83 4.42 15.65
C SER A 161 -17.69 5.40 14.48
N LYS A 162 -18.34 6.58 14.50
CA LYS A 162 -18.31 7.56 13.40
C LYS A 162 -18.39 9.00 13.86
N GLY A 163 -17.92 9.89 12.95
CA GLY A 163 -17.88 11.33 13.19
C GLY A 163 -16.74 11.74 14.10
N ASP A 164 -16.81 13.00 14.55
CA ASP A 164 -15.87 13.53 15.52
C ASP A 164 -16.27 13.06 16.92
N GLN A 165 -15.47 12.21 17.52
CA GLN A 165 -15.73 11.60 18.82
C GLN A 165 -14.65 12.00 19.84
N LYS A 166 -15.05 12.07 21.10
CA LYS A 166 -14.21 12.47 22.21
C LYS A 166 -14.14 11.33 23.23
N ALA A 167 -12.95 10.86 23.56
CA ALA A 167 -12.74 9.76 24.50
C ALA A 167 -11.86 10.20 25.67
N LEU A 168 -12.28 9.87 26.89
CA LEU A 168 -11.55 10.21 28.11
C LEU A 168 -10.47 9.14 28.41
N VAL A 169 -9.23 9.60 28.56
CA VAL A 169 -8.06 8.78 28.94
C VAL A 169 -7.45 9.31 30.21
N ILE A 170 -7.39 8.49 31.25
CA ILE A 170 -6.87 8.87 32.58
C ILE A 170 -5.57 8.15 32.87
N LEU A 171 -4.53 8.88 33.22
CA LEU A 171 -3.26 8.34 33.67
C LEU A 171 -3.32 8.09 35.16
N VAL A 172 -3.06 6.87 35.64
CA VAL A 172 -3.11 6.52 37.05
C VAL A 172 -1.80 5.94 37.57
N GLU A 173 -1.43 6.36 38.76
CA GLU A 173 -0.27 5.85 39.51
C GLU A 173 -0.72 5.24 40.83
N TYR A 174 0.00 4.23 41.30
CA TYR A 174 -0.22 3.65 42.62
C TYR A 174 0.60 4.35 43.72
N GLN A 175 0.32 4.06 44.99
CA GLN A 175 1.13 4.58 46.09
C GLN A 175 2.59 4.12 46.03
N ASP A 176 2.78 2.86 45.66
CA ASP A 176 4.08 2.18 45.62
C ASP A 176 4.69 2.10 44.22
N LYS A 177 3.94 2.51 43.15
CA LYS A 177 4.43 2.48 41.77
C LYS A 177 4.05 3.75 41.03
N LYS A 178 5.07 4.44 40.50
CA LYS A 178 4.93 5.67 39.71
C LYS A 178 5.29 5.38 38.27
N PHE A 179 4.82 6.24 37.35
CA PHE A 179 5.25 6.18 35.95
C PHE A 179 6.78 6.19 35.85
N THR A 180 7.30 5.35 34.97
CA THR A 180 8.72 5.28 34.62
C THR A 180 9.06 6.37 33.60
N ILE A 181 8.10 6.71 32.75
CA ILE A 181 8.17 7.81 31.78
C ILE A 181 8.25 9.13 32.55
N SER A 182 9.19 10.01 32.19
CA SER A 182 9.46 11.26 32.91
C SER A 182 8.33 12.30 32.77
N ASP A 183 7.63 12.30 31.67
CA ASP A 183 6.45 13.12 31.40
C ASP A 183 5.37 12.25 30.74
N PRO A 184 4.62 11.49 31.55
CA PRO A 184 3.64 10.57 31.00
C PRO A 184 2.48 11.29 30.29
N HIS A 185 2.08 12.46 30.76
CA HIS A 185 1.00 13.22 30.12
C HIS A 185 1.38 13.64 28.69
N ASP A 186 2.57 14.21 28.49
CA ASP A 186 3.06 14.57 27.15
C ASP A 186 3.18 13.34 26.26
N TYR A 187 3.81 12.27 26.78
CA TYR A 187 4.03 11.04 26.01
C TYR A 187 2.71 10.42 25.52
N PHE A 188 1.76 10.17 26.41
CA PHE A 188 0.49 9.54 26.04
C PHE A 188 -0.41 10.47 25.23
N SER A 189 -0.38 11.79 25.46
CA SER A 189 -1.09 12.75 24.59
C SER A 189 -0.58 12.69 23.16
N ARG A 190 0.74 12.61 22.96
CA ARG A 190 1.36 12.48 21.64
C ARG A 190 1.08 11.11 21.02
N MET A 191 1.27 10.01 21.78
CA MET A 191 1.02 8.65 21.31
C MET A 191 -0.42 8.45 20.82
N LEU A 192 -1.36 9.15 21.41
CA LEU A 192 -2.78 9.02 21.05
C LEU A 192 -3.23 10.01 19.97
N ASN A 193 -2.64 11.22 19.88
CA ASN A 193 -3.18 12.30 19.04
C ASN A 193 -2.17 12.98 18.09
N GLU A 194 -0.84 12.86 18.29
CA GLU A 194 0.13 13.58 17.47
C GLU A 194 0.38 12.92 16.13
N THR A 195 -0.01 13.60 15.06
CA THR A 195 0.26 13.14 13.69
C THR A 195 1.76 12.93 13.45
N GLY A 196 2.11 11.75 12.94
CA GLY A 196 3.50 11.36 12.67
C GLY A 196 4.28 10.93 13.92
N PHE A 197 3.58 10.57 15.02
CA PHE A 197 4.23 10.02 16.22
C PHE A 197 5.11 8.82 15.85
N SER A 198 6.37 8.85 16.28
CA SER A 198 7.37 7.85 15.88
C SER A 198 8.32 7.43 17.00
N ASP A 199 8.02 7.79 18.25
CA ASP A 199 8.84 7.42 19.41
C ASP A 199 8.93 5.88 19.50
N TYR A 200 10.11 5.37 19.83
CA TYR A 200 10.41 3.94 19.91
C TYR A 200 10.13 3.12 18.64
N GLY A 201 10.01 3.77 17.50
CA GLY A 201 9.77 3.12 16.19
C GLY A 201 8.29 2.88 15.89
N ALA A 202 7.39 3.64 16.53
CA ALA A 202 5.98 3.65 16.20
C ALA A 202 5.72 4.15 14.75
N THR A 203 4.65 3.69 14.15
CA THR A 203 4.26 4.08 12.79
C THR A 203 3.41 5.34 12.76
N GLY A 204 2.74 5.68 13.85
CA GLY A 204 1.86 6.82 13.99
C GLY A 204 1.18 6.81 15.36
N CYS A 205 0.21 7.70 15.57
CA CYS A 205 -0.62 7.76 16.78
C CYS A 205 -1.92 6.97 16.61
N ALA A 206 -2.65 6.74 17.72
CA ALA A 206 -3.93 6.04 17.71
C ALA A 206 -4.98 6.75 16.83
N LYS A 207 -5.05 8.08 16.88
CA LYS A 207 -5.94 8.88 16.04
C LYS A 207 -5.71 8.63 14.56
N GLU A 208 -4.45 8.72 14.09
CA GLU A 208 -4.09 8.42 12.70
C GLU A 208 -4.47 7.00 12.29
N TYR A 209 -4.29 6.03 13.19
CA TYR A 209 -4.67 4.64 12.93
C TYR A 209 -6.17 4.51 12.65
N PHE A 210 -7.01 5.08 13.52
CA PHE A 210 -8.47 5.00 13.36
C PHE A 210 -8.98 5.82 12.18
N GLU A 211 -8.43 7.02 11.95
CA GLU A 211 -8.76 7.86 10.79
C GLU A 211 -8.42 7.13 9.48
N LEU A 212 -7.25 6.49 9.40
CA LEU A 212 -6.83 5.72 8.23
C LEU A 212 -7.69 4.45 8.03
N CYS A 213 -7.95 3.69 9.09
CA CYS A 213 -8.78 2.49 9.01
C CYS A 213 -10.23 2.79 8.59
N SER A 214 -10.75 3.96 8.94
CA SER A 214 -12.13 4.35 8.68
C SER A 214 -12.31 5.22 7.43
N ASP A 215 -11.24 5.53 6.69
CA ASP A 215 -11.27 6.53 5.62
C ASP A 215 -11.85 7.88 6.11
N ASN A 216 -11.39 8.32 7.29
CA ASN A 216 -11.83 9.51 8.01
C ASN A 216 -13.33 9.53 8.41
N LEU A 217 -14.04 8.41 8.35
CA LEU A 217 -15.41 8.32 8.86
C LEU A 217 -15.46 8.39 10.38
N PHE A 218 -14.40 7.98 11.08
CA PHE A 218 -14.24 8.04 12.51
C PHE A 218 -12.99 8.87 12.85
N ARG A 219 -13.19 9.98 13.56
CA ARG A 219 -12.15 10.94 13.94
C ARG A 219 -12.16 11.12 15.45
N PRO A 220 -11.48 10.22 16.18
CA PRO A 220 -11.41 10.32 17.64
C PRO A 220 -10.45 11.43 18.07
N GLU A 221 -10.79 12.06 19.20
CA GLU A 221 -9.91 12.91 19.99
C GLU A 221 -9.78 12.28 21.38
N PHE A 222 -8.57 11.98 21.82
CA PHE A 222 -8.31 11.35 23.11
C PHE A 222 -7.89 12.40 24.13
N ASP A 223 -8.79 12.74 25.07
CA ASP A 223 -8.51 13.68 26.14
C ASP A 223 -7.70 12.98 27.24
N VAL A 224 -6.40 13.22 27.26
CA VAL A 224 -5.49 12.65 28.26
C VAL A 224 -5.43 13.53 29.49
N VAL A 225 -5.71 12.97 30.67
CA VAL A 225 -5.68 13.69 31.96
C VAL A 225 -4.87 12.94 33.01
N GLY A 226 -4.37 13.65 34.01
CA GLY A 226 -3.52 13.08 35.03
C GLY A 226 -2.02 13.34 34.78
N PRO A 227 -1.08 12.59 35.39
CA PRO A 227 -1.33 11.42 36.23
C PRO A 227 -1.92 11.76 37.60
N ILE A 228 -2.85 10.91 38.07
CA ILE A 228 -3.38 10.94 39.44
C ILE A 228 -2.81 9.77 40.24
N THR A 229 -2.68 9.95 41.56
CA THR A 229 -2.23 8.88 42.44
C THR A 229 -3.41 8.24 43.18
N LEU A 230 -3.59 6.94 42.95
CA LEU A 230 -4.58 6.12 43.64
C LEU A 230 -4.24 5.94 45.15
N SER A 231 -5.24 5.65 45.97
CA SER A 231 -5.11 5.59 47.44
C SER A 231 -4.45 4.29 47.97
N LYS A 232 -4.27 3.28 47.09
CA LYS A 232 -3.73 1.98 47.51
C LYS A 232 -2.49 1.64 46.71
N GLU A 233 -1.76 0.58 47.16
CA GLU A 233 -0.67 -0.05 46.45
C GLU A 233 -1.20 -0.82 45.21
N MET A 234 -0.35 -1.04 44.19
CA MET A 234 -0.66 -1.76 42.98
C MET A 234 -1.25 -3.16 43.26
N SER A 235 -0.70 -3.86 44.24
CA SER A 235 -1.16 -5.19 44.63
C SER A 235 -2.60 -5.24 45.21
N TYR A 236 -3.17 -4.11 45.58
CA TYR A 236 -4.56 -4.06 46.00
C TYR A 236 -5.50 -4.17 44.79
N TYR A 237 -5.19 -3.50 43.70
CA TYR A 237 -6.03 -3.47 42.51
C TYR A 237 -5.79 -4.70 41.62
N GLY A 238 -4.51 -5.07 41.35
CA GLY A 238 -4.11 -6.14 40.47
C GLY A 238 -3.65 -7.41 41.15
N GLY A 239 -3.77 -7.53 42.49
CA GLY A 239 -3.42 -8.78 43.19
C GLY A 239 -4.39 -9.90 42.85
N ASN A 240 -3.90 -11.02 42.36
CA ASN A 240 -4.71 -12.14 41.91
C ASN A 240 -5.50 -12.80 43.04
N ASP A 241 -6.72 -13.15 42.77
CA ASP A 241 -7.54 -14.03 43.58
C ASP A 241 -7.09 -15.53 43.41
N TRP A 242 -7.85 -16.43 44.01
CA TRP A 242 -7.60 -17.88 43.88
C TRP A 242 -7.65 -18.38 42.40
N TRP A 243 -8.41 -17.70 41.56
CA TRP A 243 -8.63 -18.04 40.13
C TRP A 243 -7.60 -17.40 39.20
N GLY A 244 -6.78 -16.48 39.70
CA GLY A 244 -5.85 -15.68 38.92
C GLY A 244 -6.44 -14.39 38.40
N ASN A 245 -7.65 -13.99 38.82
CA ASN A 245 -8.24 -12.72 38.40
C ASN A 245 -7.80 -11.57 39.32
N ASP A 246 -7.62 -10.40 38.77
CA ASP A 246 -7.42 -9.15 39.50
C ASP A 246 -8.55 -8.90 40.51
N GLN A 247 -8.24 -8.47 41.71
CA GLN A 247 -9.24 -8.40 42.78
C GLN A 247 -10.11 -7.16 42.73
N HIS A 248 -9.55 -5.99 42.38
CA HIS A 248 -10.24 -4.70 42.44
C HIS A 248 -9.90 -3.74 41.30
N PRO A 249 -9.79 -4.18 40.05
CA PRO A 249 -9.37 -3.30 38.96
C PRO A 249 -10.40 -2.22 38.63
N GLU A 250 -11.70 -2.49 38.82
CA GLU A 250 -12.78 -1.52 38.69
C GLU A 250 -12.68 -0.37 39.69
N GLU A 251 -12.11 -0.61 40.88
CA GLU A 251 -11.94 0.44 41.90
C GLU A 251 -10.90 1.49 41.46
N MET A 252 -9.92 1.14 40.55
CA MET A 252 -9.03 2.12 39.94
C MET A 252 -9.83 3.18 39.20
N VAL A 253 -10.77 2.73 38.36
CA VAL A 253 -11.57 3.60 37.48
C VAL A 253 -12.48 4.48 38.32
N ILE A 254 -13.19 3.86 39.27
CA ILE A 254 -14.10 4.57 40.16
C ILE A 254 -13.37 5.65 40.93
N GLU A 255 -12.22 5.30 41.53
CA GLU A 255 -11.41 6.25 42.31
C GLU A 255 -10.86 7.38 41.42
N ALA A 256 -10.40 7.04 40.20
CA ALA A 256 -9.90 8.02 39.25
C ALA A 256 -10.96 9.05 38.88
N CYS A 257 -12.14 8.59 38.50
CA CYS A 257 -13.27 9.49 38.20
C CYS A 257 -13.67 10.34 39.42
N GLN A 258 -13.73 9.76 40.65
CA GLN A 258 -14.00 10.50 41.88
C GLN A 258 -13.00 11.62 42.18
N GLN A 259 -11.71 11.38 41.90
CA GLN A 259 -10.67 12.40 42.09
C GLN A 259 -10.78 13.54 41.07
N LEU A 260 -11.27 13.25 39.85
CA LEU A 260 -11.38 14.19 38.74
C LEU A 260 -12.73 14.91 38.63
N ASP A 261 -13.77 14.48 39.40
CA ASP A 261 -15.14 14.96 39.36
C ASP A 261 -15.29 16.49 39.45
N SER A 262 -14.34 17.16 40.14
CA SER A 262 -14.40 18.62 40.27
C SER A 262 -13.68 19.36 39.14
N THR A 263 -13.01 18.67 38.21
CA THR A 263 -12.13 19.25 37.20
C THR A 263 -12.52 18.86 35.77
N ILE A 264 -13.27 17.79 35.60
CA ILE A 264 -13.77 17.28 34.32
C ILE A 264 -15.29 17.33 34.33
N ASP A 265 -15.89 17.75 33.23
CA ASP A 265 -17.33 17.60 32.96
C ASP A 265 -17.51 16.26 32.22
N PHE A 266 -17.90 15.23 32.97
CA PHE A 266 -18.12 13.90 32.44
C PHE A 266 -19.28 13.81 31.45
N SER A 267 -20.21 14.78 31.45
CA SER A 267 -21.32 14.81 30.49
C SER A 267 -20.89 15.07 29.06
N GLU A 268 -19.64 15.58 28.84
CA GLU A 268 -19.04 15.74 27.50
C GLU A 268 -18.71 14.39 26.81
N TYR A 269 -18.64 13.31 27.59
CA TYR A 269 -18.28 11.97 27.12
C TYR A 269 -19.51 11.02 27.02
N ASP A 270 -20.71 11.53 27.09
CA ASP A 270 -21.97 10.90 26.68
C ASP A 270 -22.36 11.43 25.30
N ARG A 271 -21.69 10.91 24.28
CA ARG A 271 -21.77 11.43 22.89
C ARG A 271 -23.04 10.98 22.17
N ASP A 272 -23.63 9.86 22.58
CA ASP A 272 -24.87 9.33 22.01
C ASP A 272 -26.11 9.74 22.80
N GLY A 273 -25.94 10.39 23.96
CA GLY A 273 -27.00 10.97 24.78
C GLY A 273 -27.84 9.92 25.50
N ASP A 274 -27.29 8.75 25.81
CA ASP A 274 -28.02 7.66 26.45
C ASP A 274 -27.97 7.72 28.00
N GLY A 275 -27.23 8.67 28.56
CA GLY A 275 -27.07 8.89 29.99
C GLY A 275 -25.97 8.10 30.65
N TYR A 276 -25.07 7.51 29.84
CA TYR A 276 -23.86 6.86 30.30
C TYR A 276 -22.61 7.56 29.69
N ILE A 277 -21.52 7.53 30.43
CA ILE A 277 -20.20 7.86 29.86
C ILE A 277 -19.88 6.77 28.83
N ASP A 278 -19.62 7.11 27.57
CA ASP A 278 -19.38 6.15 26.49
C ASP A 278 -18.24 5.19 26.82
N ASN A 279 -17.11 5.74 27.32
CA ASN A 279 -15.97 4.96 27.82
C ASN A 279 -15.05 5.83 28.69
N VAL A 280 -14.38 5.20 29.67
CA VAL A 280 -13.22 5.73 30.37
C VAL A 280 -12.05 4.78 30.15
N PHE A 281 -10.95 5.27 29.61
CA PHE A 281 -9.76 4.46 29.42
C PHE A 281 -8.65 4.84 30.41
N LEU A 282 -7.92 3.86 30.96
CA LEU A 282 -6.83 4.11 31.89
C LEU A 282 -5.49 3.61 31.35
N PHE A 283 -4.46 4.42 31.44
CA PHE A 283 -3.08 3.94 31.47
C PHE A 283 -2.57 3.91 32.90
N TYR A 284 -2.16 2.75 33.37
CA TYR A 284 -1.61 2.57 34.72
C TYR A 284 -0.09 2.40 34.71
N ALA A 285 0.55 2.93 35.78
CA ALA A 285 2.00 2.91 35.92
C ALA A 285 2.55 1.50 36.07
N GLY A 286 3.59 1.16 35.33
CA GLY A 286 4.32 -0.08 35.40
C GLY A 286 3.96 -1.10 34.32
N MET A 287 4.30 -2.38 34.55
CA MET A 287 4.04 -3.48 33.62
C MET A 287 2.67 -4.10 33.87
N GLY A 288 2.06 -4.63 32.80
CA GLY A 288 0.88 -5.49 32.87
C GLY A 288 1.21 -6.97 33.05
N GLU A 289 0.31 -7.75 33.63
CA GLU A 289 0.48 -9.18 33.82
C GLU A 289 0.51 -9.93 32.47
N ALA A 290 -0.29 -9.52 31.46
CA ALA A 290 -0.32 -10.10 30.13
C ALA A 290 1.06 -10.13 29.44
N SER A 291 1.92 -9.15 29.75
CA SER A 291 3.29 -9.04 29.25
C SER A 291 4.35 -9.67 30.17
N GLY A 292 3.92 -10.49 31.13
CA GLY A 292 4.80 -11.17 32.07
C GLY A 292 5.20 -10.34 33.29
N GLY A 293 4.41 -9.32 33.62
CA GLY A 293 4.47 -8.64 34.93
C GLY A 293 4.26 -9.60 36.08
N ALA A 294 4.42 -9.09 37.31
CA ALA A 294 4.22 -9.91 38.51
C ALA A 294 2.71 -10.16 38.70
N ALA A 295 2.32 -11.25 39.36
CA ALA A 295 0.94 -11.63 39.70
C ALA A 295 0.22 -10.66 40.66
N ASN A 296 0.75 -9.49 40.87
CA ASN A 296 0.12 -8.39 41.59
C ASN A 296 0.01 -7.11 40.74
N THR A 297 0.20 -7.24 39.43
CA THR A 297 -0.04 -6.20 38.44
C THR A 297 -1.38 -6.44 37.75
N VAL A 298 -2.00 -5.37 37.23
CA VAL A 298 -3.29 -5.48 36.54
C VAL A 298 -3.06 -6.11 35.16
N TRP A 299 -3.97 -6.98 34.73
CA TRP A 299 -4.07 -7.44 33.35
C TRP A 299 -4.76 -6.38 32.50
N PRO A 300 -4.22 -5.93 31.33
CA PRO A 300 -4.95 -5.04 30.41
C PRO A 300 -6.28 -5.66 30.00
N HIS A 301 -7.36 -4.89 30.05
CA HIS A 301 -8.71 -5.41 29.77
C HIS A 301 -9.74 -4.29 29.53
N SER A 302 -10.88 -4.65 28.95
CA SER A 302 -12.08 -3.84 28.87
C SER A 302 -13.22 -4.48 29.67
N TRP A 303 -13.94 -3.70 30.51
CA TRP A 303 -14.98 -4.21 31.42
C TRP A 303 -16.09 -3.22 31.69
N ASP A 304 -17.19 -3.70 32.33
CA ASP A 304 -18.31 -2.88 32.79
C ASP A 304 -18.36 -2.81 34.32
N ILE A 305 -18.46 -1.60 34.90
CA ILE A 305 -18.55 -1.38 36.35
C ILE A 305 -19.78 -2.10 36.94
N THR A 306 -20.90 -2.15 36.21
CA THR A 306 -22.12 -2.82 36.63
C THR A 306 -21.96 -4.34 36.79
N LEU A 307 -20.96 -4.95 36.24
CA LEU A 307 -20.65 -6.36 36.44
C LEU A 307 -19.86 -6.60 37.71
N ALA A 308 -18.96 -5.67 38.06
CA ALA A 308 -18.11 -5.78 39.22
C ALA A 308 -18.82 -5.32 40.51
N THR A 309 -19.73 -4.34 40.42
CA THR A 309 -20.44 -3.81 41.60
C THR A 309 -21.90 -3.48 41.31
N SER A 310 -22.77 -3.72 42.30
CA SER A 310 -24.18 -3.34 42.22
C SER A 310 -24.43 -1.85 42.51
N THR A 311 -23.39 -1.10 42.87
CA THR A 311 -23.51 0.33 43.20
C THR A 311 -23.35 1.15 41.93
N PRO A 312 -24.32 1.94 41.51
CA PRO A 312 -24.17 2.84 40.39
C PRO A 312 -23.35 4.08 40.76
N TYR A 313 -22.46 4.51 39.90
CA TYR A 313 -21.67 5.73 40.07
C TYR A 313 -22.09 6.76 39.01
N TYR A 314 -22.34 7.98 39.42
CA TYR A 314 -22.75 9.09 38.56
C TYR A 314 -21.83 10.28 38.74
N PHE A 315 -21.45 10.90 37.63
CA PHE A 315 -20.66 12.11 37.53
C PHE A 315 -21.36 13.06 36.55
N ASP A 316 -21.59 14.31 36.92
CA ASP A 316 -22.29 15.34 36.11
C ASP A 316 -23.62 14.87 35.49
N GLY A 317 -24.28 13.90 36.13
CA GLY A 317 -25.60 13.38 35.70
C GLY A 317 -25.53 12.19 34.75
N VAL A 318 -24.36 11.79 34.27
CA VAL A 318 -24.15 10.60 33.46
C VAL A 318 -23.55 9.47 34.28
N ARG A 319 -23.81 8.23 33.89
CA ARG A 319 -23.41 7.03 34.63
C ARG A 319 -22.08 6.48 34.13
N LEU A 320 -21.16 6.21 35.05
CA LEU A 320 -19.96 5.42 34.75
C LEU A 320 -20.31 3.93 34.60
N ASP A 321 -19.88 3.29 33.52
CA ASP A 321 -20.08 1.86 33.31
C ASP A 321 -18.89 1.25 32.57
N ARG A 322 -18.77 1.46 31.27
CA ARG A 322 -17.72 0.83 30.46
C ARG A 322 -16.36 1.50 30.66
N TYR A 323 -15.33 0.67 30.80
CA TYR A 323 -13.94 1.13 30.85
C TYR A 323 -12.99 0.16 30.14
N GLY A 324 -11.84 0.66 29.73
CA GLY A 324 -10.67 -0.11 29.31
C GLY A 324 -9.44 0.30 30.08
N CYS A 325 -8.45 -0.56 30.18
CA CYS A 325 -7.18 -0.20 30.78
C CYS A 325 -5.99 -0.94 30.16
N THR A 326 -4.82 -0.29 30.14
CA THR A 326 -3.56 -0.89 29.73
C THR A 326 -2.38 -0.34 30.53
N ASN A 327 -1.23 -0.97 30.40
CA ASN A 327 -0.02 -0.64 31.15
C ASN A 327 0.82 0.43 30.47
N GLU A 328 1.68 1.06 31.28
CA GLU A 328 2.69 2.02 30.81
C GLU A 328 3.87 1.36 30.12
N TRP A 329 4.32 0.20 30.62
CA TRP A 329 5.67 -0.28 30.40
C TRP A 329 5.71 -1.75 30.02
N GLU A 330 6.50 -2.08 29.00
CA GLU A 330 6.71 -3.44 28.54
C GLU A 330 8.16 -3.62 28.03
N ASN A 331 8.79 -4.75 28.31
CA ASN A 331 10.11 -5.10 27.79
C ASN A 331 11.20 -4.02 27.87
N GLY A 332 11.18 -3.20 28.95
CA GLY A 332 12.20 -2.18 29.16
C GLY A 332 11.97 -0.87 28.42
N ARG A 333 10.79 -0.66 27.84
CA ARG A 333 10.35 0.56 27.15
C ARG A 333 8.87 0.83 27.41
N PRO A 334 8.35 2.01 27.05
CA PRO A 334 6.91 2.25 27.07
C PRO A 334 6.18 1.22 26.20
N ASP A 335 4.98 0.81 26.64
CA ASP A 335 4.08 -0.01 25.85
C ASP A 335 3.67 0.77 24.60
N GLY A 336 3.47 0.06 23.49
CA GLY A 336 3.09 0.65 22.22
C GLY A 336 1.59 0.92 22.15
N VAL A 337 1.19 1.54 21.04
CA VAL A 337 -0.21 1.84 20.75
C VAL A 337 -1.07 0.59 20.50
N GLY A 338 -0.42 -0.58 20.25
CA GLY A 338 -1.10 -1.82 19.87
C GLY A 338 -2.09 -2.31 20.90
N THR A 339 -1.70 -2.40 22.17
CA THR A 339 -2.58 -2.82 23.26
C THR A 339 -3.76 -1.85 23.43
N PHE A 340 -3.50 -0.53 23.35
CA PHE A 340 -4.57 0.48 23.39
C PHE A 340 -5.59 0.28 22.25
N ILE A 341 -5.11 0.08 21.01
CA ILE A 341 -5.98 -0.15 19.85
C ILE A 341 -6.83 -1.42 20.06
N HIS A 342 -6.24 -2.49 20.54
CA HIS A 342 -6.94 -3.73 20.84
C HIS A 342 -8.08 -3.51 21.85
N GLU A 343 -7.76 -2.96 23.01
CA GLU A 343 -8.75 -2.75 24.09
C GLU A 343 -9.83 -1.72 23.67
N PHE A 344 -9.45 -0.68 22.94
CA PHE A 344 -10.40 0.30 22.43
C PHE A 344 -11.31 -0.28 21.32
N SER A 345 -10.85 -1.31 20.59
CA SER A 345 -11.67 -2.05 19.64
C SER A 345 -12.86 -2.74 20.32
N HIS A 346 -12.63 -3.26 21.52
CA HIS A 346 -13.70 -3.87 22.34
C HIS A 346 -14.70 -2.84 22.84
N VAL A 347 -14.22 -1.63 23.15
CA VAL A 347 -15.11 -0.50 23.49
C VAL A 347 -16.03 -0.17 22.32
N MET A 348 -15.54 -0.32 21.07
CA MET A 348 -16.35 -0.17 19.86
C MET A 348 -17.22 -1.41 19.53
N GLY A 349 -17.09 -2.52 20.27
CA GLY A 349 -17.93 -3.71 20.14
C GLY A 349 -17.36 -4.87 19.34
N LEU A 350 -16.09 -4.86 18.97
CA LEU A 350 -15.46 -5.96 18.25
C LEU A 350 -15.01 -7.09 19.22
N PRO A 351 -15.13 -8.39 18.84
CA PRO A 351 -14.72 -9.51 19.68
C PRO A 351 -13.22 -9.82 19.51
N ASP A 352 -12.66 -10.59 20.42
CA ASP A 352 -11.38 -11.25 20.23
C ASP A 352 -11.43 -12.26 19.10
N LEU A 353 -10.40 -12.28 18.27
CA LEU A 353 -10.25 -13.27 17.21
C LEU A 353 -9.28 -14.40 17.57
N TYR A 354 -8.52 -14.26 18.64
CA TYR A 354 -7.78 -15.40 19.22
C TYR A 354 -8.73 -16.36 19.96
N ALA A 355 -8.28 -17.58 20.18
CA ALA A 355 -9.04 -18.53 20.95
C ALA A 355 -8.96 -18.22 22.46
N THR A 356 -10.09 -17.86 23.05
CA THR A 356 -10.20 -17.58 24.50
C THR A 356 -10.32 -18.85 25.35
N SER A 357 -10.12 -20.05 24.77
CA SER A 357 -10.09 -21.33 25.43
C SER A 357 -8.83 -22.11 25.10
N TYR A 358 -8.52 -23.16 25.85
CA TYR A 358 -7.43 -24.07 25.52
C TYR A 358 -7.81 -24.93 24.30
N THR A 359 -7.30 -24.51 23.17
CA THR A 359 -7.57 -25.16 21.87
C THR A 359 -6.32 -25.15 21.00
N THR A 360 -6.32 -25.96 19.96
CA THR A 360 -5.33 -25.92 18.88
C THR A 360 -5.89 -25.24 17.63
N ALA A 361 -6.93 -24.44 17.76
CA ALA A 361 -7.44 -23.63 16.68
C ALA A 361 -6.35 -22.69 16.17
N PHE A 362 -6.20 -22.61 14.87
CA PHE A 362 -5.28 -21.69 14.22
C PHE A 362 -6.06 -20.44 13.87
N THR A 363 -5.80 -19.36 14.57
CA THR A 363 -6.54 -18.10 14.48
C THR A 363 -5.77 -17.11 13.60
N PRO A 364 -6.36 -15.97 13.21
CA PRO A 364 -5.72 -14.97 12.34
C PRO A 364 -4.33 -14.50 12.80
N GLY A 365 -4.04 -14.52 14.10
CA GLY A 365 -2.71 -14.19 14.64
C GLY A 365 -2.26 -12.78 14.33
N GLY A 366 -1.05 -12.65 13.79
CA GLY A 366 -0.46 -11.36 13.46
C GLY A 366 -1.14 -10.57 12.33
N TRP A 367 -2.14 -11.15 11.67
CA TRP A 367 -2.93 -10.47 10.64
C TRP A 367 -4.00 -9.52 11.21
N SER A 368 -4.47 -9.74 12.44
CA SER A 368 -5.55 -8.95 13.04
C SER A 368 -5.11 -8.25 14.32
N ALA A 369 -5.55 -7.00 14.50
CA ALA A 369 -5.42 -6.25 15.73
C ALA A 369 -6.24 -6.85 16.90
N LEU A 370 -7.17 -7.75 16.61
CA LEU A 370 -8.03 -8.44 17.60
C LEU A 370 -7.53 -9.86 17.94
N ASP A 371 -6.32 -10.21 17.45
CA ASP A 371 -5.64 -11.46 17.79
C ASP A 371 -4.22 -11.11 18.32
N PHE A 372 -3.15 -11.67 17.78
CA PHE A 372 -1.77 -11.36 18.20
C PHE A 372 -1.15 -10.15 17.49
N GLY A 373 -1.87 -9.51 16.57
CA GLY A 373 -1.43 -8.31 15.85
C GLY A 373 -1.03 -7.12 16.74
N PRO A 374 -1.65 -6.88 17.91
CA PRO A 374 -1.22 -5.82 18.84
C PRO A 374 0.26 -5.89 19.20
N TYR A 375 0.86 -7.07 19.18
CA TYR A 375 2.26 -7.30 19.50
C TYR A 375 3.22 -7.14 18.31
N ASN A 376 2.74 -6.86 17.11
CA ASN A 376 3.59 -6.60 15.96
C ASN A 376 4.54 -5.42 16.21
N ASN A 377 5.80 -5.55 15.80
CA ASN A 377 6.85 -4.58 16.11
C ASN A 377 6.93 -4.25 17.61
N ASP A 378 6.76 -5.27 18.48
CA ASP A 378 6.72 -5.11 19.95
C ASP A 378 5.68 -4.09 20.42
N GLY A 379 4.50 -4.06 19.84
CA GLY A 379 3.40 -3.17 20.21
C GLY A 379 3.36 -1.81 19.52
N MET A 380 4.41 -1.45 18.77
CA MET A 380 4.53 -0.13 18.16
C MET A 380 3.81 0.01 16.83
N THR A 381 3.48 -1.11 16.16
CA THR A 381 2.87 -1.10 14.84
C THR A 381 1.87 -2.24 14.72
N PRO A 382 0.69 -2.13 15.34
CA PRO A 382 -0.39 -3.09 15.12
C PRO A 382 -0.82 -3.07 13.65
N PRO A 383 -1.34 -4.19 13.10
CA PRO A 383 -1.84 -4.21 11.73
C PRO A 383 -3.07 -3.32 11.59
N LEU A 384 -3.31 -2.83 10.38
CA LEU A 384 -4.58 -2.15 10.07
C LEU A 384 -5.77 -3.08 10.35
N TYR A 385 -6.90 -2.49 10.69
CA TYR A 385 -8.15 -3.25 10.61
C TYR A 385 -8.35 -3.79 9.20
N GLY A 386 -8.64 -5.08 9.12
CA GLY A 386 -8.96 -5.75 7.88
C GLY A 386 -10.40 -5.48 7.42
N ALA A 387 -10.79 -6.16 6.34
CA ALA A 387 -12.13 -6.03 5.79
C ALA A 387 -13.22 -6.42 6.78
N PHE A 388 -12.95 -7.37 7.67
CA PHE A 388 -13.91 -7.81 8.70
C PHE A 388 -14.23 -6.70 9.68
N GLU A 389 -13.23 -6.12 10.33
CA GLU A 389 -13.42 -5.08 11.33
C GLU A 389 -14.02 -3.81 10.71
N ARG A 390 -13.52 -3.39 9.54
CA ARG A 390 -14.06 -2.22 8.81
C ARG A 390 -15.51 -2.40 8.41
N TYR A 391 -15.88 -3.60 7.94
CA TYR A 391 -17.24 -3.93 7.58
C TYR A 391 -18.16 -3.99 8.79
N ALA A 392 -17.69 -4.60 9.89
CA ALA A 392 -18.42 -4.66 11.16
C ALA A 392 -18.67 -3.27 11.75
N LEU A 393 -17.72 -2.34 11.67
CA LEU A 393 -17.87 -0.96 12.14
C LEU A 393 -18.60 -0.05 11.14
N GLY A 394 -18.92 -0.56 9.94
CA GLY A 394 -19.58 0.20 8.87
C GLY A 394 -18.67 1.25 8.23
N TRP A 395 -17.37 1.02 8.25
CA TRP A 395 -16.35 1.88 7.62
C TRP A 395 -16.05 1.51 6.17
N ASN A 396 -16.46 0.33 5.76
CA ASN A 396 -16.28 -0.18 4.41
C ASN A 396 -17.58 -0.80 3.90
N ALA A 397 -17.83 -0.69 2.59
CA ALA A 397 -18.92 -1.33 1.88
C ALA A 397 -18.33 -2.29 0.84
N PRO A 398 -18.14 -3.57 1.14
CA PRO A 398 -17.50 -4.52 0.24
C PRO A 398 -18.26 -4.67 -1.08
N VAL A 399 -17.51 -4.74 -2.20
CA VAL A 399 -18.08 -5.00 -3.53
C VAL A 399 -18.58 -6.43 -3.62
N VAL A 400 -19.85 -6.64 -4.00
CA VAL A 400 -20.43 -7.97 -4.10
C VAL A 400 -19.93 -8.70 -5.36
N LEU A 401 -19.34 -9.87 -5.17
CA LEU A 401 -18.88 -10.74 -6.25
C LEU A 401 -19.97 -11.73 -6.63
N ASP A 402 -20.91 -11.34 -7.46
CA ASP A 402 -22.08 -12.14 -7.87
C ASP A 402 -22.23 -12.35 -9.38
N ARG A 403 -21.25 -11.89 -10.16
CA ARG A 403 -21.22 -11.96 -11.62
C ARG A 403 -19.79 -12.18 -12.14
N PRO A 404 -19.60 -12.61 -13.40
CA PRO A 404 -18.30 -12.59 -14.06
C PRO A 404 -17.66 -11.21 -14.00
N MET A 405 -16.38 -11.13 -13.59
CA MET A 405 -15.65 -9.87 -13.40
C MET A 405 -14.14 -10.10 -13.59
N ASN A 406 -13.43 -9.11 -14.16
CA ASN A 406 -11.97 -9.03 -14.14
C ASN A 406 -11.58 -8.07 -13.02
N ALA A 407 -11.53 -8.59 -11.80
CA ALA A 407 -11.39 -7.77 -10.60
C ALA A 407 -9.96 -7.26 -10.42
N THR A 408 -9.85 -6.00 -10.01
CA THR A 408 -8.62 -5.36 -9.51
C THR A 408 -8.86 -4.92 -8.07
N LEU A 409 -8.16 -5.52 -7.12
CA LEU A 409 -8.29 -5.24 -5.69
C LEU A 409 -7.05 -4.47 -5.23
N PRO A 410 -7.18 -3.16 -5.02
CA PRO A 410 -6.10 -2.33 -4.50
C PRO A 410 -5.81 -2.68 -3.04
N GLN A 411 -4.76 -2.09 -2.47
CA GLN A 411 -4.41 -2.29 -1.06
C GLN A 411 -5.55 -1.85 -0.13
N ILE A 412 -5.64 -2.46 1.05
CA ILE A 412 -6.65 -2.10 2.06
C ILE A 412 -6.58 -0.63 2.50
N LEU A 413 -5.46 0.05 2.25
CA LEU A 413 -5.31 1.49 2.45
C LEU A 413 -6.31 2.32 1.62
N ASP A 414 -6.71 1.84 0.44
CA ASP A 414 -7.73 2.47 -0.41
C ASP A 414 -9.16 2.18 0.07
N ASN A 415 -9.32 1.58 1.25
CA ASN A 415 -10.58 1.18 1.88
C ASN A 415 -11.49 0.33 0.97
N MET A 416 -10.90 -0.49 0.09
CA MET A 416 -11.64 -1.37 -0.81
C MET A 416 -11.53 -2.83 -0.35
N SER A 417 -12.65 -3.53 -0.46
CA SER A 417 -12.76 -4.97 -0.18
C SER A 417 -13.88 -5.59 -1.02
N ALA A 418 -13.96 -6.90 -1.03
CA ALA A 418 -15.03 -7.62 -1.72
C ALA A 418 -15.73 -8.62 -0.80
N ILE A 419 -16.96 -8.97 -1.14
CA ILE A 419 -17.77 -9.94 -0.42
C ILE A 419 -18.32 -11.00 -1.36
N ILE A 420 -18.17 -12.26 -1.00
CA ILE A 420 -18.88 -13.39 -1.60
C ILE A 420 -19.98 -13.82 -0.63
N LYS A 421 -21.23 -13.58 -1.02
CA LYS A 421 -22.41 -14.00 -0.25
C LYS A 421 -22.67 -15.49 -0.48
N THR A 422 -23.18 -16.16 0.53
CA THR A 422 -23.58 -17.56 0.44
C THR A 422 -25.10 -17.72 0.43
N SER A 423 -25.57 -18.95 0.51
CA SER A 423 -27.01 -19.25 0.68
C SER A 423 -27.54 -18.98 2.08
N LYS A 424 -26.67 -18.62 3.03
CA LYS A 424 -27.03 -18.18 4.37
C LYS A 424 -26.65 -16.70 4.54
N ASP A 425 -27.52 -15.91 5.13
CA ASP A 425 -27.29 -14.47 5.29
C ASP A 425 -26.14 -14.15 6.26
N ASN A 426 -25.85 -15.04 7.21
CA ASN A 426 -24.81 -14.88 8.22
C ASN A 426 -23.47 -15.54 7.87
N GLU A 427 -23.37 -16.34 6.80
CA GLU A 427 -22.12 -16.99 6.38
C GLU A 427 -21.68 -16.41 5.04
N TYR A 428 -20.52 -15.80 5.00
CA TYR A 428 -19.98 -15.10 3.83
C TYR A 428 -18.45 -15.06 3.84
N PHE A 429 -17.85 -14.62 2.72
CA PHE A 429 -16.40 -14.43 2.62
C PHE A 429 -16.10 -12.98 2.32
N LEU A 430 -15.08 -12.43 2.99
CA LEU A 430 -14.53 -11.11 2.68
C LEU A 430 -13.14 -11.25 2.08
N LEU A 431 -12.86 -10.44 1.08
CA LEU A 431 -11.57 -10.40 0.41
C LEU A 431 -10.95 -9.02 0.59
N GLU A 432 -9.69 -9.00 0.95
CA GLU A 432 -8.90 -7.78 1.08
C GLU A 432 -7.48 -7.99 0.54
N ASN A 433 -6.81 -6.92 0.17
CA ASN A 433 -5.42 -6.95 -0.24
C ASN A 433 -4.54 -6.31 0.82
N ARG A 434 -3.68 -7.11 1.45
CA ARG A 434 -2.75 -6.70 2.51
C ARG A 434 -1.34 -6.63 1.95
N GLN A 435 -0.66 -5.51 2.20
CA GLN A 435 0.71 -5.30 1.75
C GLN A 435 1.56 -4.83 2.92
N GLN A 436 2.83 -5.26 2.99
CA GLN A 436 3.75 -4.93 4.09
C GLN A 436 4.22 -3.46 4.01
N THR A 437 3.27 -2.52 4.04
CA THR A 437 3.47 -1.08 3.98
C THR A 437 2.74 -0.37 5.11
N SER A 438 3.13 0.85 5.47
CA SER A 438 2.48 1.64 6.51
C SER A 438 2.35 0.84 7.82
N TRP A 439 1.17 0.79 8.43
CA TRP A 439 0.86 0.02 9.64
C TRP A 439 0.94 -1.50 9.43
N ASP A 440 0.73 -1.98 8.21
CA ASP A 440 0.84 -3.41 7.86
C ASP A 440 2.29 -3.88 7.64
N LYS A 441 3.29 -3.02 7.85
CA LYS A 441 4.71 -3.33 7.62
C LYS A 441 5.19 -4.63 8.29
N TYR A 442 4.57 -5.03 9.39
CA TYR A 442 4.99 -6.17 10.21
C TYR A 442 3.96 -7.31 10.24
N ILE A 443 2.98 -7.31 9.33
CA ILE A 443 2.10 -8.47 9.15
C ILE A 443 2.89 -9.67 8.62
N PRO A 444 2.40 -10.90 8.79
CA PRO A 444 3.16 -12.12 8.47
C PRO A 444 3.59 -12.26 7.01
N GLY A 445 2.81 -11.77 6.07
CA GLY A 445 3.05 -11.87 4.63
C GLY A 445 2.35 -10.75 3.86
N HIS A 446 2.14 -10.94 2.55
CA HIS A 446 1.40 -10.00 1.70
C HIS A 446 0.56 -10.72 0.65
N GLY A 447 -0.45 -10.03 0.10
CA GLY A 447 -1.35 -10.56 -0.91
C GLY A 447 -2.82 -10.46 -0.50
N MET A 448 -3.69 -11.21 -1.18
CA MET A 448 -5.12 -11.25 -0.91
C MET A 448 -5.44 -12.20 0.24
N LEU A 449 -5.98 -11.68 1.33
CA LEU A 449 -6.59 -12.50 2.38
C LEU A 449 -8.06 -12.79 2.01
N VAL A 450 -8.50 -13.98 2.35
CA VAL A 450 -9.90 -14.42 2.22
C VAL A 450 -10.41 -14.85 3.59
N TRP A 451 -11.23 -13.98 4.17
CA TRP A 451 -11.87 -14.25 5.45
C TRP A 451 -13.12 -15.09 5.25
N HIS A 452 -13.35 -16.10 6.09
CA HIS A 452 -14.57 -16.87 6.18
C HIS A 452 -15.31 -16.51 7.46
N ILE A 453 -16.41 -15.82 7.32
CA ILE A 453 -17.24 -15.33 8.43
C ILE A 453 -18.51 -16.17 8.52
N ASP A 454 -18.83 -16.68 9.70
CA ASP A 454 -20.14 -17.26 10.04
C ASP A 454 -20.67 -16.58 11.30
N TYR A 455 -21.36 -15.44 11.11
CA TYR A 455 -21.83 -14.64 12.22
C TYR A 455 -22.79 -15.40 13.12
N ASN A 456 -22.46 -15.44 14.39
CA ASN A 456 -23.28 -16.01 15.44
C ASN A 456 -23.27 -15.10 16.67
N GLU A 457 -24.39 -14.41 16.94
CA GLU A 457 -24.54 -13.43 18.00
C GLU A 457 -24.11 -13.98 19.38
N GLU A 458 -24.47 -15.23 19.71
CA GLU A 458 -24.08 -15.88 20.98
C GLU A 458 -22.55 -16.00 21.08
N LYS A 459 -21.88 -16.36 19.97
CA LYS A 459 -20.44 -16.53 19.96
C LYS A 459 -19.69 -15.21 20.10
N TRP A 460 -20.23 -14.17 19.47
CA TRP A 460 -19.72 -12.80 19.62
C TRP A 460 -19.90 -12.31 21.05
N ASP A 461 -21.11 -12.40 21.56
CA ASP A 461 -21.45 -11.95 22.91
C ASP A 461 -20.66 -12.72 24.00
N ASP A 462 -20.42 -14.00 23.80
CA ASP A 462 -19.64 -14.82 24.71
C ASP A 462 -18.12 -14.71 24.51
N ASN A 463 -17.69 -13.95 23.51
CA ASN A 463 -16.27 -13.85 23.13
C ASN A 463 -15.62 -15.21 22.87
N THR A 464 -16.29 -16.07 22.11
CA THR A 464 -15.88 -17.46 21.87
C THR A 464 -15.86 -17.82 20.38
N VAL A 465 -15.67 -16.81 19.52
CA VAL A 465 -15.78 -16.95 18.06
C VAL A 465 -14.84 -18.02 17.49
N ASN A 466 -13.62 -18.16 18.04
CA ASN A 466 -12.60 -19.07 17.51
C ASN A 466 -12.17 -20.18 18.49
N ASN A 467 -13.03 -20.56 19.44
CA ASN A 467 -12.73 -21.55 20.47
C ASN A 467 -12.76 -23.00 19.99
N THR A 468 -13.04 -23.27 18.73
CA THR A 468 -13.10 -24.65 18.21
C THR A 468 -12.29 -24.81 16.93
N THR A 469 -11.63 -25.96 16.77
CA THR A 469 -10.82 -26.30 15.59
C THR A 469 -11.66 -26.77 14.40
N TYR A 470 -12.93 -27.09 14.60
CA TYR A 470 -13.81 -27.62 13.55
C TYR A 470 -14.80 -26.62 13.02
N HIS A 471 -14.95 -25.45 13.65
CA HIS A 471 -15.79 -24.35 13.21
C HIS A 471 -15.33 -23.06 13.90
N GLN A 472 -14.53 -22.28 13.20
CA GLN A 472 -14.14 -20.94 13.58
C GLN A 472 -15.10 -19.96 12.92
N TYR A 473 -15.59 -18.96 13.68
CA TYR A 473 -16.63 -18.04 13.19
C TYR A 473 -16.05 -16.83 12.48
N VAL A 474 -14.76 -16.57 12.68
CA VAL A 474 -13.95 -15.60 11.92
C VAL A 474 -12.62 -16.26 11.62
N ASP A 475 -12.41 -16.71 10.41
CA ASP A 475 -11.24 -17.49 10.02
C ASP A 475 -10.63 -16.93 8.72
N ILE A 476 -9.37 -17.24 8.47
CA ILE A 476 -8.70 -16.98 7.19
C ILE A 476 -8.61 -18.29 6.43
N ILE A 477 -8.94 -18.28 5.15
CA ILE A 477 -8.62 -19.41 4.27
C ILE A 477 -7.15 -19.29 3.87
N GLU A 478 -6.29 -20.09 4.47
CA GLU A 478 -4.85 -20.09 4.19
C GLU A 478 -4.57 -20.59 2.77
N ALA A 479 -3.93 -19.73 1.94
CA ALA A 479 -3.62 -20.06 0.55
C ALA A 479 -2.75 -21.31 0.42
N ASP A 480 -1.81 -21.50 1.34
CA ASP A 480 -0.93 -22.70 1.36
C ASP A 480 -1.60 -23.94 1.97
N ASN A 481 -2.84 -23.82 2.42
CA ASN A 481 -3.65 -24.87 3.09
C ASN A 481 -2.92 -25.48 4.29
N THR A 482 -2.21 -24.64 5.06
CA THR A 482 -1.37 -25.07 6.20
C THR A 482 -1.60 -24.21 7.43
N GLN A 483 -2.22 -24.76 8.45
CA GLN A 483 -2.48 -24.09 9.73
C GLN A 483 -1.25 -24.20 10.67
N ASN A 484 -0.27 -23.32 10.47
CA ASN A 484 1.01 -23.35 11.18
C ASN A 484 1.66 -21.97 11.25
N GLU A 485 2.07 -21.55 12.45
CA GLU A 485 2.77 -20.28 12.67
C GLU A 485 4.03 -20.09 11.79
N ALA A 486 4.74 -21.17 11.48
CA ALA A 486 5.96 -21.10 10.65
C ALA A 486 5.70 -20.90 9.16
N SER A 487 4.44 -20.98 8.72
CA SER A 487 4.02 -20.80 7.32
C SER A 487 2.96 -19.69 7.16
N ARG A 488 2.75 -18.91 8.20
CA ARG A 488 1.73 -17.84 8.21
C ARG A 488 1.97 -16.78 7.12
N ASP A 489 3.19 -16.64 6.63
CA ASP A 489 3.54 -15.85 5.45
C ASP A 489 2.97 -16.38 4.13
N GLY A 490 2.44 -17.61 4.15
CA GLY A 490 1.79 -18.28 3.03
C GLY A 490 0.26 -18.21 3.05
N ASP A 491 -0.37 -17.55 4.03
CA ASP A 491 -1.84 -17.51 4.17
C ASP A 491 -2.51 -16.68 3.08
N ALA A 492 -1.88 -15.61 2.62
CA ALA A 492 -2.41 -14.73 1.58
C ALA A 492 -2.23 -15.32 0.17
N PHE A 493 -3.18 -15.05 -0.74
CA PHE A 493 -3.12 -15.43 -2.15
C PHE A 493 -2.38 -14.35 -2.99
N PRO A 494 -1.59 -14.71 -4.01
CA PRO A 494 -1.17 -16.06 -4.37
C PRO A 494 -0.14 -16.67 -3.40
N GLY A 495 0.47 -15.86 -2.54
CA GLY A 495 1.35 -16.26 -1.46
C GLY A 495 2.61 -17.03 -1.86
N THR A 496 3.32 -17.53 -0.87
CA THR A 496 4.61 -18.24 -1.06
C THR A 496 4.50 -19.52 -1.88
N LYS A 497 3.27 -20.09 -2.03
CA LYS A 497 3.00 -21.29 -2.84
C LYS A 497 2.48 -20.97 -4.24
N ASN A 498 2.32 -19.69 -4.58
CA ASN A 498 1.76 -19.23 -5.86
C ASN A 498 0.40 -19.86 -6.17
N VAL A 499 -0.53 -19.80 -5.19
CA VAL A 499 -1.89 -20.38 -5.32
C VAL A 499 -2.78 -19.39 -6.06
N ARG A 500 -3.00 -19.64 -7.33
CA ARG A 500 -3.65 -18.71 -8.27
C ARG A 500 -5.13 -18.98 -8.49
N SER A 501 -5.75 -19.84 -7.68
CA SER A 501 -7.19 -20.11 -7.76
C SER A 501 -7.76 -20.58 -6.44
N LEU A 502 -8.96 -20.11 -6.11
CA LEU A 502 -9.79 -20.57 -5.00
C LEU A 502 -11.19 -20.88 -5.53
N THR A 503 -11.55 -22.15 -5.53
CA THR A 503 -12.83 -22.66 -6.06
C THR A 503 -13.41 -23.71 -5.12
N ALA A 504 -14.62 -24.17 -5.39
CA ALA A 504 -15.25 -25.24 -4.62
C ALA A 504 -14.46 -26.58 -4.63
N THR A 505 -13.51 -26.76 -5.55
CA THR A 505 -12.76 -28.02 -5.75
C THR A 505 -11.24 -27.91 -5.60
N THR A 506 -10.71 -26.73 -5.38
CA THR A 506 -9.28 -26.50 -5.09
C THR A 506 -8.93 -26.92 -3.65
N SER A 507 -7.66 -26.86 -3.30
CA SER A 507 -7.15 -27.03 -1.95
C SER A 507 -6.19 -25.86 -1.66
N PRO A 508 -6.63 -24.90 -0.82
CA PRO A 508 -7.91 -24.82 -0.09
C PRO A 508 -9.14 -24.71 -1.02
N ALA A 509 -10.33 -24.95 -0.48
CA ALA A 509 -11.56 -24.93 -1.24
C ALA A 509 -12.55 -23.88 -0.72
N LEU A 510 -13.20 -23.15 -1.63
CA LEU A 510 -14.24 -22.18 -1.31
C LEU A 510 -15.55 -22.91 -1.00
N LYS A 511 -15.80 -23.15 0.30
CA LYS A 511 -16.96 -23.89 0.82
C LYS A 511 -17.45 -23.28 2.13
N MET A 512 -18.75 -23.36 2.35
CA MET A 512 -19.35 -23.11 3.65
C MET A 512 -18.87 -24.13 4.70
N TRP A 513 -18.98 -23.81 5.98
CA TRP A 513 -18.63 -24.71 7.09
C TRP A 513 -19.39 -26.05 7.03
N GLY A 514 -20.61 -26.03 6.53
CA GLY A 514 -21.38 -27.25 6.27
C GLY A 514 -20.91 -28.10 5.09
N GLY A 515 -19.84 -27.70 4.41
CA GLY A 515 -19.28 -28.38 3.24
C GLY A 515 -19.99 -28.06 1.92
N THR A 516 -20.99 -27.15 1.93
CA THR A 516 -21.71 -26.73 0.71
C THR A 516 -20.76 -25.93 -0.19
N PRO A 517 -20.60 -26.28 -1.47
CA PRO A 517 -19.82 -25.50 -2.42
C PRO A 517 -20.35 -24.07 -2.58
N VAL A 518 -19.45 -23.12 -2.74
CA VAL A 518 -19.78 -21.74 -3.12
C VAL A 518 -19.38 -21.55 -4.58
N GLU A 519 -20.39 -21.30 -5.42
CA GLU A 519 -20.25 -21.27 -6.88
C GLU A 519 -19.77 -19.88 -7.40
N VAL A 520 -18.78 -19.32 -6.73
CA VAL A 520 -18.11 -18.08 -7.11
C VAL A 520 -16.60 -18.37 -7.23
N PRO A 521 -16.17 -19.11 -8.25
CA PRO A 521 -14.75 -19.43 -8.42
C PRO A 521 -13.93 -18.17 -8.65
N LEU A 522 -12.81 -18.08 -7.94
CA LEU A 522 -11.75 -17.09 -8.15
C LEU A 522 -10.60 -17.78 -8.87
N THR A 523 -10.15 -17.22 -9.98
CA THR A 523 -9.09 -17.79 -10.82
C THR A 523 -8.14 -16.71 -11.31
N GLU A 524 -6.98 -17.11 -11.81
CA GLU A 524 -5.94 -16.19 -12.31
C GLU A 524 -5.60 -15.10 -11.27
N ILE A 525 -5.49 -15.52 -10.00
CA ILE A 525 -5.09 -14.60 -8.93
C ILE A 525 -3.61 -14.25 -9.12
N GLU A 526 -3.33 -12.97 -9.29
CA GLU A 526 -1.98 -12.45 -9.51
C GLU A 526 -1.73 -11.23 -8.62
N GLU A 527 -0.49 -11.05 -8.25
CA GLU A 527 -0.01 -9.90 -7.53
C GLU A 527 0.99 -9.14 -8.41
N SER A 528 0.72 -7.86 -8.64
CA SER A 528 1.65 -7.00 -9.38
C SER A 528 2.85 -6.60 -8.52
N ALA A 529 3.89 -6.07 -9.15
CA ALA A 529 5.06 -5.53 -8.41
C ALA A 529 4.71 -4.35 -7.48
N ASP A 530 3.60 -3.66 -7.77
CA ASP A 530 3.11 -2.54 -6.97
C ASP A 530 2.10 -3.00 -5.90
N GLY A 531 1.98 -4.31 -5.68
CA GLY A 531 1.14 -4.89 -4.65
C GLY A 531 -0.37 -4.82 -4.97
N VAL A 532 -0.76 -4.68 -6.22
CA VAL A 532 -2.17 -4.75 -6.64
C VAL A 532 -2.52 -6.19 -6.97
N ILE A 533 -3.63 -6.66 -6.45
CA ILE A 533 -4.14 -8.00 -6.74
C ILE A 533 -5.14 -7.93 -7.89
N THR A 534 -4.97 -8.82 -8.88
CA THR A 534 -5.94 -9.03 -9.95
C THR A 534 -6.43 -10.48 -9.94
N PHE A 535 -7.69 -10.69 -10.28
CA PHE A 535 -8.25 -12.05 -10.39
C PHE A 535 -9.53 -12.06 -11.24
N LYS A 536 -9.91 -13.23 -11.73
CA LYS A 536 -11.18 -13.44 -12.42
C LYS A 536 -12.21 -14.06 -11.50
N VAL A 537 -13.38 -13.44 -11.42
CA VAL A 537 -14.57 -13.97 -10.76
C VAL A 537 -15.41 -14.69 -11.80
N MET A 538 -15.82 -15.95 -11.54
CA MET A 538 -16.65 -16.76 -12.46
C MET A 538 -16.12 -16.82 -13.91
N GLY A 539 -14.78 -16.79 -14.06
CA GLY A 539 -14.10 -16.87 -15.36
C GLY A 539 -13.87 -15.52 -16.06
N GLY A 540 -14.35 -14.42 -15.48
CA GLY A 540 -14.20 -13.09 -16.09
C GLY A 540 -15.07 -12.87 -17.34
N HIS A 541 -14.81 -11.83 -18.08
CA HIS A 541 -15.43 -11.50 -19.37
C HIS A 541 -14.44 -10.74 -20.26
N GLU A 542 -14.81 -10.47 -21.50
CA GLU A 542 -14.04 -9.57 -22.36
C GLU A 542 -13.94 -8.18 -21.71
N PRO A 543 -12.77 -7.54 -21.73
CA PRO A 543 -12.58 -6.20 -21.17
C PRO A 543 -13.58 -5.19 -21.73
N TYR A 544 -14.01 -4.26 -20.88
CA TYR A 544 -14.87 -3.15 -21.33
C TYR A 544 -14.11 -2.22 -22.28
N ASP A 545 -14.85 -1.61 -23.21
CA ASP A 545 -14.33 -0.47 -23.99
C ASP A 545 -14.24 0.79 -23.13
N ALA A 546 -13.35 1.71 -23.50
CA ALA A 546 -13.28 3.03 -22.88
C ALA A 546 -14.61 3.81 -23.09
N ILE A 547 -14.96 4.66 -22.11
CA ILE A 547 -16.15 5.52 -22.20
C ILE A 547 -15.98 6.53 -23.33
N VAL A 548 -17.05 6.74 -24.11
CA VAL A 548 -17.07 7.77 -25.14
C VAL A 548 -17.42 9.10 -24.50
N LEU A 549 -16.47 10.05 -24.53
CA LEU A 549 -16.68 11.42 -24.06
C LEU A 549 -17.43 12.25 -25.09
N GLY A 550 -18.29 13.16 -24.64
CA GLY A 550 -18.93 14.17 -25.45
C GLY A 550 -18.18 15.49 -25.43
N GLU A 551 -18.52 16.42 -26.33
CA GLU A 551 -18.01 17.79 -26.24
C GLU A 551 -18.54 18.46 -24.95
N PRO A 552 -17.76 19.33 -24.29
CA PRO A 552 -18.20 20.00 -23.07
C PRO A 552 -19.40 20.92 -23.38
N GLU A 553 -20.41 20.86 -22.50
CA GLU A 553 -21.61 21.73 -22.61
C GLU A 553 -21.53 22.91 -21.64
N ASP A 554 -22.33 23.94 -21.84
CA ASP A 554 -22.52 25.13 -20.98
C ASP A 554 -21.19 25.78 -20.52
N VAL A 555 -20.23 25.85 -21.44
CA VAL A 555 -18.90 26.41 -21.16
C VAL A 555 -18.98 27.92 -20.94
N THR A 556 -18.41 28.38 -19.83
CA THR A 556 -18.30 29.80 -19.45
C THR A 556 -16.82 30.15 -19.14
N ASP A 557 -16.58 31.32 -18.57
CA ASP A 557 -15.27 31.73 -18.12
C ASP A 557 -14.79 30.97 -16.88
N GLU A 558 -15.73 30.39 -16.10
CA GLU A 558 -15.44 29.81 -14.77
C GLU A 558 -16.01 28.38 -14.60
N SER A 559 -16.65 27.83 -15.65
CA SER A 559 -17.29 26.51 -15.56
C SER A 559 -17.47 25.85 -16.92
N PHE A 560 -17.64 24.52 -16.89
CA PHE A 560 -18.19 23.73 -17.99
C PHE A 560 -18.90 22.49 -17.46
N THR A 561 -19.76 21.88 -18.30
CA THR A 561 -20.36 20.58 -18.01
C THR A 561 -19.66 19.50 -18.83
N ALA A 562 -18.97 18.58 -18.14
CA ALA A 562 -18.45 17.37 -18.76
C ALA A 562 -19.59 16.40 -19.06
N VAL A 563 -19.59 15.78 -20.23
CA VAL A 563 -20.62 14.83 -20.67
C VAL A 563 -20.02 13.58 -21.26
N TRP A 564 -20.70 12.45 -21.10
CA TRP A 564 -20.23 11.15 -21.59
C TRP A 564 -21.38 10.20 -21.91
N THR A 565 -21.07 9.15 -22.65
CA THR A 565 -22.06 8.10 -22.93
C THR A 565 -22.25 7.22 -21.71
N LYS A 566 -23.50 7.19 -21.19
CA LYS A 566 -23.88 6.34 -20.07
C LYS A 566 -23.91 4.87 -20.47
N THR A 567 -23.35 4.01 -19.60
CA THR A 567 -23.44 2.55 -19.65
C THR A 567 -24.33 2.04 -18.51
N ASP A 568 -24.25 0.78 -18.17
CA ASP A 568 -24.90 0.18 -17.00
C ASP A 568 -24.03 0.24 -15.73
N ALA A 569 -22.92 0.98 -15.77
CA ALA A 569 -22.04 1.16 -14.62
C ALA A 569 -22.78 1.91 -13.49
N PRO A 570 -22.61 1.49 -12.22
CA PRO A 570 -23.23 2.13 -11.08
C PRO A 570 -22.61 3.48 -10.71
N ALA A 571 -21.40 3.78 -11.21
CA ALA A 571 -20.70 5.02 -10.94
C ALA A 571 -19.71 5.37 -12.05
N TYR A 572 -19.38 6.65 -12.14
CA TYR A 572 -18.41 7.21 -13.07
C TYR A 572 -17.39 8.06 -12.32
N LEU A 573 -16.10 7.83 -12.60
CA LEU A 573 -14.97 8.54 -12.00
C LEU A 573 -14.48 9.59 -13.00
N LEU A 574 -14.73 10.85 -12.68
CA LEU A 574 -14.34 12.00 -13.47
C LEU A 574 -12.99 12.54 -13.00
N SER A 575 -12.07 12.74 -13.93
CA SER A 575 -10.84 13.49 -13.67
C SER A 575 -10.81 14.74 -14.52
N VAL A 576 -10.45 15.89 -13.93
CA VAL A 576 -10.30 17.18 -14.61
C VAL A 576 -8.88 17.69 -14.32
N PHE A 577 -8.17 18.10 -15.34
CA PHE A 577 -6.77 18.51 -15.22
C PHE A 577 -6.35 19.50 -16.30
N THR A 578 -5.25 20.19 -16.06
CA THR A 578 -4.49 20.94 -17.08
C THR A 578 -3.27 20.13 -17.50
N VAL A 579 -2.75 20.41 -18.69
CA VAL A 579 -1.56 19.77 -19.23
C VAL A 579 -0.52 20.84 -19.54
N ASN A 580 0.71 20.66 -19.03
CA ASN A 580 1.80 21.58 -19.33
C ASN A 580 2.47 21.25 -20.69
N ASP A 581 3.39 22.09 -21.14
CA ASP A 581 4.13 21.91 -22.40
C ASP A 581 4.95 20.60 -22.49
N LYS A 582 5.11 19.89 -21.36
CA LYS A 582 5.80 18.60 -21.28
C LYS A 582 4.85 17.41 -21.29
N GLY A 583 3.54 17.65 -21.28
CA GLY A 583 2.52 16.62 -21.19
C GLY A 583 2.19 16.17 -19.76
N ASP A 584 2.74 16.81 -18.73
CA ASP A 584 2.42 16.48 -17.34
C ASP A 584 1.04 17.01 -16.98
N ARG A 585 0.21 16.17 -16.32
CA ARG A 585 -1.12 16.52 -15.85
C ARG A 585 -1.04 17.18 -14.47
N THR A 586 -1.81 18.25 -14.27
CA THR A 586 -2.10 18.84 -12.96
C THR A 586 -3.59 18.77 -12.72
N TYR A 587 -4.02 17.92 -11.79
CA TYR A 587 -5.42 17.73 -11.47
C TYR A 587 -6.01 18.93 -10.76
N LEU A 588 -7.25 19.25 -11.08
CA LEU A 588 -8.07 20.21 -10.35
C LEU A 588 -8.38 19.62 -8.97
N GLU A 589 -8.25 20.43 -7.91
CA GLU A 589 -8.52 20.00 -6.54
C GLU A 589 -9.92 19.37 -6.41
N GLY A 590 -9.97 18.16 -5.86
CA GLY A 590 -11.21 17.37 -5.73
C GLY A 590 -11.68 16.67 -7.02
N PHE A 591 -10.97 16.79 -8.14
CA PHE A 591 -11.33 16.18 -9.41
C PHE A 591 -10.27 15.21 -9.97
N GLU A 592 -9.57 14.53 -9.10
CA GLU A 592 -8.81 13.33 -9.47
C GLU A 592 -9.65 12.09 -9.12
N ARG A 593 -10.24 11.45 -10.15
CA ARG A 593 -11.18 10.33 -9.97
C ARG A 593 -12.40 10.66 -9.08
N PHE A 594 -12.92 11.88 -9.21
CA PHE A 594 -14.14 12.29 -8.50
C PHE A 594 -15.31 11.37 -8.86
N ASN A 595 -15.95 10.79 -7.86
CA ASN A 595 -17.12 9.94 -8.06
C ASN A 595 -18.36 10.79 -8.38
N ALA A 596 -18.70 10.85 -9.64
CA ALA A 596 -19.87 11.56 -10.13
C ALA A 596 -21.21 10.81 -9.89
N GLY A 597 -21.14 9.55 -9.43
CA GLY A 597 -22.32 8.70 -9.26
C GLY A 597 -22.87 8.15 -10.58
N ASP A 598 -24.13 7.70 -10.55
CA ASP A 598 -24.83 7.12 -11.71
C ASP A 598 -25.41 8.24 -12.62
N THR A 599 -24.54 8.97 -13.33
CA THR A 599 -24.92 10.10 -14.21
C THR A 599 -24.20 10.03 -15.56
N ASP A 600 -24.63 10.83 -16.52
CA ASP A 600 -23.98 11.02 -17.82
C ASP A 600 -23.30 12.38 -17.97
N ARG A 601 -23.30 13.19 -16.91
CA ARG A 601 -22.73 14.54 -16.90
C ARG A 601 -22.36 15.01 -15.50
N ALA A 602 -21.46 15.97 -15.42
CA ALA A 602 -21.12 16.68 -14.19
C ALA A 602 -20.74 18.13 -14.51
N GLU A 603 -21.22 19.07 -13.69
CA GLU A 603 -20.83 20.48 -13.76
C GLU A 603 -19.53 20.69 -12.97
N ILE A 604 -18.56 21.34 -13.59
CA ILE A 604 -17.29 21.73 -12.99
C ILE A 604 -17.28 23.25 -12.90
N THR A 605 -17.06 23.79 -11.71
CA THR A 605 -17.10 25.24 -11.42
C THR A 605 -15.82 25.70 -10.73
N GLY A 606 -15.63 27.03 -10.59
CA GLY A 606 -14.46 27.60 -9.94
C GLY A 606 -13.19 27.54 -10.80
N LEU A 607 -13.35 27.44 -12.08
CA LEU A 607 -12.26 27.38 -13.06
C LEU A 607 -11.67 28.77 -13.33
N THR A 608 -10.45 28.78 -13.83
CA THR A 608 -9.76 30.00 -14.28
C THR A 608 -10.18 30.30 -15.72
N ALA A 609 -10.52 31.54 -15.99
CA ALA A 609 -10.81 31.99 -17.35
C ALA A 609 -9.62 31.83 -18.31
N ASP A 610 -9.89 31.75 -19.60
CA ASP A 610 -8.88 31.61 -20.68
C ASP A 610 -7.88 30.46 -20.43
N THR A 611 -8.36 29.33 -19.88
CA THR A 611 -7.56 28.17 -19.50
C THR A 611 -8.01 26.92 -20.24
N GLU A 612 -7.04 26.13 -20.71
CA GLU A 612 -7.27 24.86 -21.37
C GLU A 612 -7.31 23.75 -20.31
N TYR A 613 -8.49 23.19 -20.09
CA TYR A 613 -8.72 22.03 -19.24
C TYR A 613 -8.96 20.80 -20.09
N TYR A 614 -8.70 19.66 -19.49
CA TYR A 614 -9.01 18.36 -20.06
C TYR A 614 -9.81 17.54 -19.06
N TYR A 615 -10.68 16.67 -19.54
CA TYR A 615 -11.32 15.71 -18.65
C TYR A 615 -11.33 14.31 -19.24
N THR A 616 -11.29 13.32 -18.35
CA THR A 616 -11.50 11.90 -18.64
C THR A 616 -12.55 11.34 -17.72
N VAL A 617 -13.25 10.29 -18.17
CA VAL A 617 -14.25 9.58 -17.36
C VAL A 617 -14.01 8.08 -17.49
N ILE A 618 -13.93 7.42 -16.36
CA ILE A 618 -13.81 5.97 -16.25
C ILE A 618 -15.11 5.44 -15.64
N ALA A 619 -15.76 4.48 -16.25
CA ALA A 619 -16.88 3.79 -15.62
C ALA A 619 -16.37 2.80 -14.57
N SER A 620 -16.98 2.84 -13.38
CA SER A 620 -16.63 1.97 -12.27
C SER A 620 -17.71 0.93 -12.02
N TYR A 621 -17.32 -0.31 -12.07
CA TYR A 621 -18.14 -1.48 -11.69
C TYR A 621 -17.70 -2.07 -10.34
N GLY A 622 -17.19 -1.22 -9.45
CA GLY A 622 -16.59 -1.59 -8.18
C GLY A 622 -15.12 -1.97 -8.32
N LEU A 623 -14.78 -3.25 -8.34
CA LEU A 623 -13.40 -3.72 -8.54
C LEU A 623 -12.97 -3.79 -10.01
N GLU A 624 -13.78 -3.34 -10.93
CA GLU A 624 -13.46 -3.31 -12.34
C GLU A 624 -13.72 -1.91 -12.90
N LEU A 625 -12.74 -1.39 -13.63
CA LEU A 625 -12.78 -0.08 -14.25
C LEU A 625 -12.67 -0.25 -15.77
N THR A 626 -13.35 0.62 -16.53
CA THR A 626 -13.08 0.71 -17.96
C THR A 626 -11.70 1.33 -18.20
N PRO A 627 -11.07 1.09 -19.36
CA PRO A 627 -9.89 1.85 -19.76
C PRO A 627 -10.16 3.36 -19.75
N GLU A 628 -9.13 4.14 -19.43
CA GLU A 628 -9.20 5.60 -19.53
C GLU A 628 -9.27 6.00 -21.01
N PRO A 629 -10.26 6.82 -21.41
CA PRO A 629 -10.36 7.33 -22.77
C PRO A 629 -9.30 8.40 -23.05
N GLU A 630 -9.11 8.74 -24.32
CA GLU A 630 -8.37 9.96 -24.68
C GLU A 630 -9.07 11.19 -24.05
N PRO A 631 -8.29 12.12 -23.46
CA PRO A 631 -8.86 13.27 -22.79
C PRO A 631 -9.68 14.16 -23.73
N MET A 632 -10.81 14.63 -23.24
CA MET A 632 -11.62 15.65 -23.92
C MET A 632 -11.20 17.04 -23.45
N GLU A 633 -10.97 17.93 -24.39
CA GLU A 633 -10.58 19.31 -24.13
C GLU A 633 -11.81 20.18 -23.78
N ALA A 634 -11.66 21.05 -22.78
CA ALA A 634 -12.62 22.07 -22.39
C ALA A 634 -11.90 23.41 -22.16
N TYR A 635 -12.15 24.39 -22.99
CA TYR A 635 -11.52 25.71 -22.88
C TYR A 635 -12.47 26.73 -22.25
N THR A 636 -12.11 27.30 -21.12
CA THR A 636 -12.86 28.33 -20.39
C THR A 636 -12.53 29.70 -20.97
N GLY A 637 -13.36 30.26 -21.85
CA GLY A 637 -13.11 31.56 -22.45
C GLY A 637 -14.32 32.15 -23.15
N MET A 638 -14.24 33.44 -23.49
CA MET A 638 -15.30 34.16 -24.20
C MET A 638 -15.55 33.53 -25.58
N PRO A 639 -16.81 33.50 -26.06
CA PRO A 639 -17.10 33.04 -27.42
C PRO A 639 -16.36 33.92 -28.44
N GLY A 640 -15.54 33.35 -29.31
CA GLY A 640 -14.80 34.07 -30.33
C GLY A 640 -13.60 33.26 -30.87
N ILE A 641 -12.70 33.93 -31.58
CA ILE A 641 -11.50 33.30 -32.15
C ILE A 641 -10.61 32.67 -31.07
N ASN A 642 -10.66 33.16 -29.83
CA ASN A 642 -9.93 32.64 -28.71
C ASN A 642 -10.27 31.19 -28.33
N ARG A 643 -11.40 30.66 -28.73
CA ARG A 643 -11.76 29.23 -28.57
C ARG A 643 -11.20 28.35 -29.68
N LEU A 644 -10.74 28.93 -30.75
CA LEU A 644 -10.24 28.22 -31.91
C LEU A 644 -8.72 28.03 -31.77
N LYS A 645 -8.22 26.95 -32.36
CA LYS A 645 -6.80 26.59 -32.38
C LYS A 645 -6.29 26.64 -33.81
N VAL A 646 -5.15 27.25 -34.04
CA VAL A 646 -4.51 27.22 -35.34
C VAL A 646 -3.91 25.81 -35.56
N GLU A 647 -4.07 25.28 -36.76
CA GLU A 647 -3.37 24.05 -37.16
C GLU A 647 -2.06 24.45 -37.86
N ALA A 648 -0.92 24.27 -37.18
CA ALA A 648 0.40 24.41 -37.80
C ALA A 648 0.76 23.14 -38.53
N LEU A 649 1.40 23.29 -39.70
CA LEU A 649 1.82 22.20 -40.57
C LEU A 649 3.34 22.02 -40.50
N GLU A 650 3.86 20.93 -41.06
CA GLU A 650 5.31 20.68 -41.12
C GLU A 650 6.05 21.86 -41.79
N GLY A 651 7.19 22.26 -41.27
CA GLY A 651 8.02 23.30 -41.83
C GLY A 651 8.58 22.90 -43.19
N THR A 652 8.51 23.82 -44.14
CA THR A 652 8.96 23.59 -45.53
C THR A 652 10.19 24.39 -45.87
N GLU A 653 10.77 24.22 -47.06
CA GLU A 653 11.98 24.90 -47.54
C GLU A 653 13.16 24.93 -46.55
N VAL A 654 13.35 23.83 -45.83
CA VAL A 654 14.39 23.72 -44.77
C VAL A 654 15.76 23.81 -45.42
N SER A 655 16.58 24.71 -44.89
CA SER A 655 18.00 24.88 -45.27
C SER A 655 18.90 24.83 -44.02
N HIS A 656 20.20 25.12 -44.16
CA HIS A 656 21.12 25.15 -43.04
C HIS A 656 20.89 26.32 -42.05
N ASN A 657 20.17 27.37 -42.48
CA ASN A 657 19.98 28.59 -41.69
C ASN A 657 18.57 29.20 -41.83
N ALA A 658 17.61 28.49 -42.40
CA ALA A 658 16.25 28.92 -42.55
C ALA A 658 15.25 27.77 -42.78
N PHE A 659 14.00 28.04 -42.50
CA PHE A 659 12.84 27.22 -42.92
C PHE A 659 11.61 28.13 -43.12
N THR A 660 10.58 27.59 -43.77
CA THR A 660 9.28 28.27 -43.88
C THR A 660 8.29 27.57 -42.94
N ALA A 661 7.83 28.26 -41.89
CA ALA A 661 6.72 27.83 -41.04
C ALA A 661 5.42 27.94 -41.82
N THR A 662 4.51 26.94 -41.73
CA THR A 662 3.25 26.90 -42.47
C THR A 662 2.08 26.50 -41.56
N TRP A 663 0.87 26.99 -41.85
CA TRP A 663 -0.34 26.72 -41.09
C TRP A 663 -1.60 26.83 -41.90
N ASN A 664 -2.71 26.30 -41.43
CA ASN A 664 -4.01 26.49 -42.05
C ASN A 664 -4.66 27.81 -41.61
N HIS A 665 -5.39 28.44 -42.51
CA HIS A 665 -6.17 29.65 -42.15
C HIS A 665 -7.28 29.31 -41.17
N LEU A 666 -7.41 30.16 -40.14
CA LEU A 666 -8.46 30.09 -39.15
C LEU A 666 -9.59 31.07 -39.50
N GLU A 667 -10.84 30.63 -39.43
CA GLU A 667 -12.00 31.48 -39.71
C GLU A 667 -12.06 32.65 -38.70
N GLY A 668 -12.27 33.87 -39.22
CA GLY A 668 -12.30 35.08 -38.37
C GLY A 668 -10.95 35.72 -38.09
N ALA A 669 -9.84 35.08 -38.45
CA ALA A 669 -8.50 35.67 -38.27
C ALA A 669 -8.28 36.86 -39.22
N THR A 670 -7.56 37.87 -38.73
CA THR A 670 -7.08 39.03 -39.54
C THR A 670 -5.54 39.06 -39.57
N ASP A 671 -4.89 38.40 -38.69
CA ASP A 671 -3.41 38.31 -38.58
C ASP A 671 -3.00 37.01 -37.86
N TYR A 672 -1.72 36.63 -37.97
CA TYR A 672 -1.15 35.50 -37.30
C TYR A 672 0.08 35.91 -36.50
N LEU A 673 0.27 35.31 -35.31
CA LEU A 673 1.35 35.54 -34.39
C LEU A 673 2.27 34.28 -34.34
N LEU A 674 3.50 34.42 -34.83
CA LEU A 674 4.47 33.31 -34.90
C LEU A 674 5.47 33.42 -33.75
N THR A 675 5.64 32.35 -33.02
CA THR A 675 6.75 32.19 -32.02
C THR A 675 7.62 31.04 -32.43
N VAL A 676 8.94 31.23 -32.40
CA VAL A 676 9.94 30.22 -32.73
C VAL A 676 10.90 30.02 -31.55
N TYR A 677 11.16 28.76 -31.24
CA TYR A 677 12.04 28.34 -30.16
C TYR A 677 13.27 27.62 -30.72
N GLU A 678 14.43 27.87 -30.15
CA GLU A 678 15.62 27.00 -30.31
C GLU A 678 15.66 26.06 -29.11
N ARG A 679 15.69 24.74 -29.37
CA ARG A 679 15.82 23.76 -28.30
C ARG A 679 17.28 23.49 -28.02
N GLU A 680 17.70 23.80 -26.78
CA GLU A 680 19.01 23.43 -26.26
C GLU A 680 18.87 22.18 -25.40
N TYR A 681 19.55 21.11 -25.80
CA TYR A 681 19.59 19.89 -25.01
C TYR A 681 20.64 20.03 -23.92
N GLY A 682 20.32 19.64 -22.66
CA GLY A 682 21.25 19.66 -21.53
C GLY A 682 22.37 18.65 -21.66
N LYS A 683 23.17 18.48 -20.61
CA LYS A 683 24.28 17.50 -20.60
C LYS A 683 23.74 16.11 -20.30
N PHE A 684 24.22 15.13 -21.04
CA PHE A 684 24.03 13.73 -20.71
C PHE A 684 25.05 13.29 -19.67
N PHE A 685 24.61 12.46 -18.73
CA PHE A 685 25.40 11.80 -17.72
C PHE A 685 25.35 10.30 -17.94
N GLU A 686 26.38 9.60 -17.51
CA GLU A 686 26.43 8.15 -17.50
C GLU A 686 26.67 7.70 -16.06
N THR A 687 25.75 6.92 -15.50
CA THR A 687 25.93 6.28 -14.20
C THR A 687 26.12 4.79 -14.41
N THR A 688 27.25 4.27 -13.92
CA THR A 688 27.64 2.87 -14.13
C THR A 688 27.67 2.12 -12.81
N VAL A 689 27.12 0.90 -12.82
CA VAL A 689 27.20 -0.09 -11.73
C VAL A 689 28.01 -1.27 -12.19
N ASP A 690 29.10 -1.58 -11.52
CA ASP A 690 30.04 -2.67 -11.81
C ASP A 690 30.02 -3.81 -10.78
N PHE A 691 29.17 -3.71 -9.79
CA PHE A 691 28.98 -4.67 -8.68
C PHE A 691 30.24 -5.03 -7.87
N THR A 692 31.36 -4.34 -8.01
CA THR A 692 32.61 -4.63 -7.25
C THR A 692 32.43 -4.52 -5.74
N GLY A 693 31.45 -3.72 -5.27
CA GLY A 693 31.03 -3.64 -3.87
C GLY A 693 30.07 -4.77 -3.42
N GLY A 694 29.67 -5.65 -4.34
CA GLY A 694 28.63 -6.68 -4.11
C GLY A 694 27.21 -6.12 -4.31
N ALA A 695 26.23 -7.00 -4.44
CA ALA A 695 24.83 -6.64 -4.69
C ALA A 695 24.15 -5.87 -3.52
N SER A 696 24.75 -5.86 -2.35
CA SER A 696 24.27 -5.09 -1.18
C SER A 696 24.83 -3.66 -1.10
N SER A 697 25.66 -3.25 -2.04
CA SER A 697 26.35 -1.95 -2.10
C SER A 697 26.07 -1.23 -3.43
N LEU A 698 24.80 -1.22 -3.84
CA LEU A 698 24.36 -0.50 -5.03
C LEU A 698 24.39 1.02 -4.79
N PRO A 699 24.63 1.86 -5.82
CA PRO A 699 24.35 3.29 -5.76
C PRO A 699 22.88 3.54 -5.40
N GLU A 700 22.59 4.70 -4.82
CA GLU A 700 21.26 5.10 -4.34
C GLU A 700 20.18 5.01 -5.44
N GLU A 701 20.59 5.24 -6.69
CA GLU A 701 19.71 5.19 -7.85
C GLU A 701 19.30 3.77 -8.24
N PHE A 702 19.96 2.73 -7.72
CA PHE A 702 19.73 1.34 -8.16
C PHE A 702 19.19 0.44 -7.06
N THR A 703 18.29 -0.44 -7.45
CA THR A 703 17.73 -1.51 -6.61
C THR A 703 17.79 -2.85 -7.36
N SER A 704 17.91 -3.96 -6.62
CA SER A 704 17.88 -5.30 -7.18
C SER A 704 17.06 -6.24 -6.33
N SER A 705 16.28 -7.13 -6.96
CA SER A 705 15.58 -8.24 -6.28
C SER A 705 16.54 -9.32 -5.75
N SER A 706 17.77 -9.38 -6.27
CA SER A 706 18.76 -10.40 -5.89
C SER A 706 19.95 -9.79 -5.17
N ALA A 707 20.32 -10.37 -4.04
CA ALA A 707 21.58 -10.09 -3.31
C ALA A 707 22.74 -11.02 -3.73
N SER A 708 22.52 -11.92 -4.68
CA SER A 708 23.49 -12.91 -5.10
C SER A 708 24.42 -12.37 -6.17
N THR A 709 25.69 -12.81 -6.15
CA THR A 709 26.70 -12.41 -7.14
C THR A 709 27.47 -13.59 -7.69
N TYR A 710 28.10 -13.39 -8.86
CA TYR A 710 29.09 -14.31 -9.42
C TYR A 710 30.51 -13.80 -9.13
N ALA A 711 31.26 -14.54 -8.32
CA ALA A 711 32.68 -14.24 -8.04
C ALA A 711 33.65 -14.83 -9.08
N ASN A 712 33.15 -15.33 -10.21
CA ASN A 712 33.95 -15.99 -11.24
C ASN A 712 34.06 -15.09 -12.49
N ALA A 713 35.27 -14.74 -12.89
CA ALA A 713 35.54 -13.89 -14.05
C ALA A 713 34.95 -14.40 -15.38
N SER A 714 34.56 -15.69 -15.48
CA SER A 714 33.82 -16.19 -16.64
C SER A 714 32.36 -15.70 -16.71
N TYR A 715 31.84 -15.17 -15.62
CA TYR A 715 30.48 -14.65 -15.49
C TYR A 715 30.48 -13.21 -14.95
N SER A 716 31.45 -12.43 -15.36
CA SER A 716 31.58 -11.02 -15.05
C SER A 716 32.05 -10.26 -16.29
N GLY A 717 31.74 -8.99 -16.37
CA GLY A 717 32.21 -8.08 -17.41
C GLY A 717 33.66 -7.71 -17.18
N GLN A 718 33.97 -6.47 -16.86
CA GLN A 718 35.33 -5.97 -16.65
C GLN A 718 35.96 -6.47 -15.34
N ALA A 719 35.18 -6.62 -14.28
CA ALA A 719 35.68 -7.00 -12.98
C ALA A 719 34.69 -7.99 -12.28
N VAL A 720 35.13 -8.66 -11.21
CA VAL A 720 34.28 -9.50 -10.36
C VAL A 720 33.93 -8.74 -9.08
N PRO A 721 32.74 -9.00 -8.51
CA PRO A 721 31.67 -9.91 -8.91
C PRO A 721 30.62 -9.25 -9.82
N ALA A 722 29.91 -10.03 -10.62
CA ALA A 722 28.70 -9.60 -11.33
C ALA A 722 27.43 -9.92 -10.53
N LEU A 723 26.34 -9.21 -10.77
CA LEU A 723 25.02 -9.52 -10.22
C LEU A 723 24.51 -10.85 -10.78
N ARG A 724 23.91 -11.69 -9.92
CA ARG A 724 23.32 -12.96 -10.32
C ARG A 724 21.80 -12.92 -10.15
N LEU A 725 21.06 -13.01 -11.23
CA LEU A 725 19.62 -13.19 -11.26
C LEU A 725 19.29 -14.67 -11.48
N ALA A 726 18.61 -15.32 -10.53
CA ALA A 726 18.47 -16.77 -10.51
C ALA A 726 17.01 -17.25 -10.53
N ALA A 727 16.07 -16.40 -10.22
CA ALA A 727 14.64 -16.67 -10.31
C ALA A 727 14.02 -16.03 -11.57
N ASP A 728 12.87 -16.52 -11.99
CA ASP A 728 12.04 -15.85 -12.97
C ASP A 728 11.51 -14.55 -12.38
N GLY A 729 11.55 -13.45 -13.14
CA GLY A 729 11.18 -12.13 -12.66
C GLY A 729 12.25 -11.39 -11.82
N ASP A 730 13.41 -12.01 -11.52
CA ASP A 730 14.51 -11.30 -10.87
C ASP A 730 14.96 -10.10 -11.70
N TYR A 731 15.28 -8.99 -11.06
CA TYR A 731 15.55 -7.73 -11.74
C TYR A 731 16.67 -6.89 -11.14
N LEU A 732 17.17 -5.97 -11.96
CA LEU A 732 17.89 -4.76 -11.57
C LEU A 732 17.09 -3.55 -12.08
N ALA A 733 16.83 -2.57 -11.22
CA ALA A 733 16.15 -1.34 -11.60
C ALA A 733 16.97 -0.11 -11.23
N GLY A 734 16.87 0.94 -12.04
CA GLY A 734 17.49 2.23 -11.80
C GLY A 734 16.46 3.35 -11.90
N THR A 735 16.51 4.36 -11.01
CA THR A 735 15.62 5.53 -11.01
C THR A 735 16.44 6.81 -11.00
N PHE A 736 16.13 7.74 -11.91
CA PHE A 736 16.87 8.99 -12.09
C PHE A 736 15.91 10.19 -12.12
N ALA A 737 16.29 11.26 -11.45
CA ALA A 737 15.48 12.49 -11.40
C ALA A 737 15.35 13.18 -12.77
N ASP A 738 16.36 13.01 -13.61
CA ASP A 738 16.46 13.47 -15.00
C ASP A 738 16.15 12.31 -15.97
N GLY A 739 15.68 12.59 -17.16
CA GLY A 739 15.19 11.57 -18.09
C GLY A 739 16.23 10.51 -18.48
N ILE A 740 15.79 9.28 -18.71
CA ILE A 740 16.64 8.16 -19.19
C ILE A 740 16.51 8.05 -20.70
N HIS A 741 17.65 7.93 -21.38
CA HIS A 741 17.74 7.88 -22.84
C HIS A 741 18.29 6.57 -23.38
N GLY A 742 19.00 5.79 -22.55
CA GLY A 742 19.56 4.53 -22.94
C GLY A 742 20.17 3.77 -21.78
N ILE A 743 20.37 2.48 -21.97
CA ILE A 743 21.07 1.60 -21.06
C ILE A 743 22.02 0.69 -21.83
N SER A 744 23.21 0.49 -21.29
CA SER A 744 24.20 -0.48 -21.76
C SER A 744 24.51 -1.44 -20.63
N PHE A 745 24.58 -2.72 -20.89
CA PHE A 745 24.90 -3.72 -19.87
C PHE A 745 25.56 -4.96 -20.48
N TRP A 746 26.56 -5.49 -19.75
CA TRP A 746 27.12 -6.78 -20.03
C TRP A 746 26.25 -7.89 -19.44
N HIS A 747 26.03 -8.99 -20.24
CA HIS A 747 25.26 -10.11 -19.73
C HIS A 747 25.75 -11.47 -20.24
N ARG A 748 25.48 -12.53 -19.43
CA ARG A 748 25.74 -13.92 -19.78
C ARG A 748 24.86 -14.88 -18.99
N GLY A 749 24.30 -15.86 -19.69
CA GLY A 749 23.55 -16.97 -19.07
C GLY A 749 24.46 -18.08 -18.56
N ASN A 750 24.04 -18.69 -17.45
CA ASN A 750 24.64 -19.90 -16.87
C ASN A 750 23.61 -21.01 -16.78
N GLY A 751 23.65 -21.94 -17.76
CA GLY A 751 22.67 -23.01 -17.86
C GLY A 751 21.27 -22.56 -18.26
N THR A 752 21.15 -21.38 -18.84
CA THR A 752 19.92 -20.80 -19.42
C THR A 752 19.57 -21.47 -20.75
N SER A 753 18.33 -21.29 -21.20
CA SER A 753 17.84 -21.78 -22.49
C SER A 753 17.88 -20.67 -23.55
N GLU A 754 17.72 -21.06 -24.84
CA GLU A 754 17.60 -20.10 -25.94
C GLU A 754 16.31 -19.26 -25.90
N THR A 755 15.37 -19.65 -25.07
CA THR A 755 14.10 -18.94 -24.89
C THR A 755 14.11 -17.99 -23.67
N ASP A 756 15.21 -17.97 -22.90
CA ASP A 756 15.33 -17.02 -21.78
C ASP A 756 15.72 -15.65 -22.31
N VAL A 757 15.10 -14.61 -21.81
CA VAL A 757 15.30 -13.23 -22.26
C VAL A 757 15.51 -12.27 -21.09
N ILE A 758 16.02 -11.09 -21.40
CA ILE A 758 16.07 -9.94 -20.51
C ILE A 758 15.09 -8.92 -21.07
N ASN A 759 14.01 -8.69 -20.37
CA ASN A 759 13.09 -7.59 -20.69
C ASN A 759 13.65 -6.28 -20.17
N VAL A 760 13.75 -5.29 -21.04
CA VAL A 760 14.15 -3.93 -20.71
C VAL A 760 12.90 -3.07 -20.69
N TYR A 761 12.53 -2.60 -19.51
CA TYR A 761 11.36 -1.74 -19.34
C TYR A 761 11.77 -0.29 -19.09
N ALA A 762 11.02 0.63 -19.66
CA ALA A 762 10.96 2.04 -19.27
C ALA A 762 9.86 2.24 -18.23
N ILE A 763 10.13 3.05 -17.22
CA ILE A 763 9.14 3.48 -16.23
C ILE A 763 8.84 4.97 -16.50
N VAL A 764 7.59 5.24 -16.89
CA VAL A 764 7.08 6.58 -17.16
C VAL A 764 5.92 6.84 -16.19
N GLY A 765 6.13 7.70 -15.20
CA GLY A 765 5.22 7.80 -14.06
C GLY A 765 5.12 6.46 -13.33
N SER A 766 3.92 5.90 -13.21
CA SER A 766 3.67 4.55 -12.67
C SER A 766 3.63 3.45 -13.73
N ALA A 767 3.67 3.80 -15.02
CA ALA A 767 3.53 2.85 -16.11
C ALA A 767 4.86 2.18 -16.47
N ARG A 768 4.83 0.85 -16.63
CA ARG A 768 5.96 0.05 -17.11
C ARG A 768 5.74 -0.31 -18.59
N LYS A 769 6.64 0.16 -19.47
CA LYS A 769 6.57 -0.06 -20.91
C LYS A 769 7.76 -0.87 -21.38
N LEU A 770 7.53 -1.98 -22.06
CA LEU A 770 8.61 -2.80 -22.66
C LEU A 770 9.28 -2.00 -23.80
N VAL A 771 10.59 -1.78 -23.68
CA VAL A 771 11.42 -1.10 -24.68
C VAL A 771 12.14 -2.12 -25.56
N ALA A 772 12.67 -3.18 -24.96
CA ALA A 772 13.37 -4.22 -25.68
C ALA A 772 13.26 -5.58 -24.97
N GLU A 773 13.27 -6.64 -25.78
CA GLU A 773 13.45 -8.02 -25.34
C GLU A 773 14.81 -8.51 -25.84
N VAL A 774 15.74 -8.75 -24.93
CA VAL A 774 17.14 -9.09 -25.23
C VAL A 774 17.37 -10.58 -24.98
N PRO A 775 17.70 -11.41 -26.00
CA PRO A 775 18.01 -12.82 -25.82
C PRO A 775 19.21 -13.04 -24.89
N VAL A 776 19.10 -13.96 -23.95
CA VAL A 776 20.20 -14.31 -23.06
C VAL A 776 21.27 -15.12 -23.82
N VAL A 777 22.49 -14.61 -23.87
CA VAL A 777 23.62 -15.31 -24.54
C VAL A 777 24.37 -16.21 -23.56
N THR A 778 24.75 -17.40 -23.99
CA THR A 778 25.53 -18.39 -23.20
C THR A 778 27.00 -18.48 -23.62
N GLU A 779 27.40 -17.75 -24.64
CA GLU A 779 28.74 -17.76 -25.18
C GLU A 779 29.81 -17.36 -24.16
N LYS A 780 31.00 -17.97 -24.28
CA LYS A 780 32.12 -17.64 -23.41
C LYS A 780 32.59 -16.20 -23.65
N GLY A 781 32.55 -15.40 -22.60
CA GLY A 781 32.92 -13.98 -22.64
C GLY A 781 31.72 -13.05 -22.51
N GLY A 782 30.49 -13.58 -22.66
CA GLY A 782 29.29 -12.73 -22.59
C GLY A 782 29.21 -11.67 -23.69
N ILE A 783 28.27 -10.77 -23.62
CA ILE A 783 28.10 -9.69 -24.60
C ILE A 783 27.67 -8.41 -23.89
N VAL A 784 28.03 -7.25 -24.40
CA VAL A 784 27.48 -5.96 -24.06
C VAL A 784 26.33 -5.66 -25.01
N THR A 785 25.18 -5.27 -24.44
CA THR A 785 23.98 -4.87 -25.17
C THR A 785 23.65 -3.44 -24.87
N ASP A 786 23.44 -2.64 -25.93
CA ASP A 786 22.93 -1.27 -25.83
C ASP A 786 21.45 -1.24 -26.20
N VAL A 787 20.65 -0.56 -25.40
CA VAL A 787 19.23 -0.32 -25.66
C VAL A 787 19.01 1.19 -25.58
N ASP A 788 18.57 1.76 -26.70
CA ASP A 788 18.21 3.16 -26.85
C ASP A 788 16.70 3.26 -27.18
N ASN A 789 16.20 4.45 -27.49
CA ASN A 789 14.79 4.74 -27.84
C ASN A 789 13.81 4.57 -26.66
N PHE A 790 14.23 5.01 -25.49
CA PHE A 790 13.34 5.12 -24.36
C PHE A 790 12.27 6.19 -24.64
N PRO A 791 11.02 5.99 -24.19
CA PRO A 791 9.98 7.01 -24.27
C PRO A 791 10.41 8.32 -23.60
N GLU A 792 9.92 9.44 -24.09
CA GLU A 792 10.08 10.72 -23.38
C GLU A 792 9.54 10.60 -21.95
N ASN A 793 10.13 11.35 -21.04
CA ASN A 793 9.82 11.33 -19.60
C ASN A 793 10.06 10.00 -18.87
N THR A 794 10.84 9.09 -19.44
CA THR A 794 11.29 7.90 -18.72
C THR A 794 12.19 8.29 -17.56
N ARG A 795 11.83 7.96 -16.33
CA ARG A 795 12.63 8.23 -15.13
C ARG A 795 13.13 6.97 -14.43
N GLY A 796 12.60 5.82 -14.81
CA GLY A 796 13.07 4.53 -14.32
C GLY A 796 13.37 3.56 -15.45
N VAL A 797 14.34 2.67 -15.24
CA VAL A 797 14.66 1.56 -16.12
C VAL A 797 14.72 0.27 -15.33
N ARG A 798 14.23 -0.83 -15.90
CA ARG A 798 14.28 -2.14 -15.26
C ARG A 798 14.75 -3.19 -16.25
N LEU A 799 15.79 -3.94 -15.88
CA LEU A 799 16.23 -5.16 -16.54
C LEU A 799 15.66 -6.35 -15.78
N GLU A 800 14.74 -7.09 -16.38
CA GLU A 800 14.06 -8.22 -15.77
C GLU A 800 14.42 -9.51 -16.47
N PHE A 801 14.85 -10.52 -15.71
CA PHE A 801 15.18 -11.84 -16.24
C PHE A 801 13.93 -12.69 -16.37
N VAL A 802 13.51 -13.02 -17.59
CA VAL A 802 12.42 -13.95 -17.90
C VAL A 802 13.03 -15.33 -18.15
N ARG A 803 12.80 -16.22 -17.17
CA ARG A 803 13.37 -17.57 -17.16
C ARG A 803 12.34 -18.62 -17.50
N ASN A 804 12.44 -19.20 -18.70
CA ASN A 804 11.50 -20.21 -19.19
C ASN A 804 11.84 -21.66 -18.80
N ALA A 805 13.05 -21.93 -18.26
CA ALA A 805 13.45 -23.28 -17.87
C ALA A 805 14.24 -23.29 -16.55
N LYS A 806 15.55 -23.29 -16.63
CA LYS A 806 16.48 -23.33 -15.50
C LYS A 806 17.72 -22.52 -15.81
N GLY A 807 18.55 -22.29 -14.84
CA GLY A 807 19.77 -21.50 -15.01
C GLY A 807 19.67 -20.17 -14.25
N SER A 808 20.65 -19.33 -14.47
CA SER A 808 20.70 -17.98 -13.90
C SER A 808 21.46 -17.06 -14.83
N LEU A 809 21.16 -15.77 -14.76
CA LEU A 809 21.74 -14.71 -15.56
C LEU A 809 22.81 -13.98 -14.75
N ALA A 810 23.94 -13.67 -15.39
CA ALA A 810 24.90 -12.71 -14.88
C ALA A 810 24.70 -11.37 -15.61
N ILE A 811 24.62 -10.28 -14.86
CA ILE A 811 24.59 -8.91 -15.37
C ILE A 811 25.73 -8.13 -14.73
N ASP A 812 26.42 -7.31 -15.53
CA ASP A 812 27.54 -6.49 -15.07
C ASP A 812 27.73 -5.23 -15.92
N ASP A 813 28.58 -4.31 -15.45
CA ASP A 813 28.94 -3.08 -16.16
C ASP A 813 27.72 -2.33 -16.71
N VAL A 814 26.69 -2.21 -15.87
CA VAL A 814 25.44 -1.57 -16.27
C VAL A 814 25.59 -0.07 -16.27
N THR A 815 25.46 0.56 -17.43
CA THR A 815 25.55 2.00 -17.60
C THR A 815 24.25 2.57 -18.09
N VAL A 816 23.64 3.45 -17.30
CA VAL A 816 22.43 4.19 -17.67
C VAL A 816 22.84 5.57 -18.20
N LYS A 817 22.41 5.88 -19.42
CA LYS A 817 22.52 7.20 -20.04
C LYS A 817 21.31 8.01 -19.65
N HIS A 818 21.53 9.01 -18.82
CA HIS A 818 20.47 9.87 -18.30
C HIS A 818 20.92 11.34 -18.37
N GLY A 819 20.02 12.23 -18.09
CA GLY A 819 20.28 13.64 -18.14
C GLY A 819 19.30 14.30 -19.04
N MET A 820 18.87 15.39 -18.68
CA MET A 820 18.24 16.32 -19.38
C MET A 820 16.87 16.64 -19.27
N THR A 821 16.78 17.84 -18.98
CA THR A 821 15.75 18.74 -19.51
C THR A 821 16.34 19.45 -20.73
N TYR A 822 15.58 19.56 -21.79
CA TYR A 822 15.84 20.59 -22.81
C TYR A 822 15.29 21.92 -22.30
N SER A 823 15.89 23.04 -22.69
CA SER A 823 15.28 24.35 -22.57
C SER A 823 14.88 24.85 -23.94
N ASP A 824 13.62 25.21 -24.09
CA ASP A 824 13.12 25.88 -25.29
C ASP A 824 13.32 27.39 -25.12
N ASN A 825 14.32 27.92 -25.81
CA ASN A 825 14.67 29.34 -25.77
C ASN A 825 13.96 30.05 -26.90
N VAL A 826 13.06 30.97 -26.57
CA VAL A 826 12.37 31.80 -27.58
C VAL A 826 13.42 32.60 -28.36
N LEU A 827 13.35 32.54 -29.66
CA LEU A 827 14.16 33.41 -30.53
C LEU A 827 13.60 34.84 -30.46
N PRO A 828 14.37 35.85 -29.98
CA PRO A 828 13.84 37.22 -29.82
C PRO A 828 13.35 37.87 -31.09
N ALA A 829 13.82 37.43 -32.24
CA ALA A 829 13.36 37.93 -33.56
C ALA A 829 11.99 37.36 -33.98
N TYR A 830 11.50 36.31 -33.28
CA TYR A 830 10.29 35.55 -33.60
C TYR A 830 9.47 35.27 -32.35
N ASP A 831 9.38 36.21 -31.44
CA ASP A 831 8.58 36.13 -30.22
C ASP A 831 7.21 36.75 -30.45
N GLY A 832 6.23 35.95 -30.86
CA GLY A 832 4.89 36.46 -31.13
C GLY A 832 4.81 37.49 -32.24
N ILE A 833 5.64 37.38 -33.26
CA ILE A 833 5.65 38.37 -34.35
C ILE A 833 4.38 38.28 -35.20
N ALA A 834 3.81 39.44 -35.51
CA ALA A 834 2.71 39.55 -36.47
C ALA A 834 3.19 39.28 -37.90
N THR A 835 2.60 38.28 -38.55
CA THR A 835 2.99 37.87 -39.92
C THR A 835 2.09 38.41 -41.01
N GLY A 836 0.99 39.07 -40.65
CA GLY A 836 -0.11 39.43 -41.56
C GLY A 836 -1.06 38.24 -41.79
N TYR A 837 -2.09 38.45 -42.57
CA TYR A 837 -3.02 37.38 -42.96
C TYR A 837 -2.40 36.50 -44.05
N THR A 838 -1.50 35.60 -43.59
CA THR A 838 -0.74 34.64 -44.47
C THR A 838 -0.88 33.23 -43.91
N ASP A 839 -0.56 32.23 -44.71
CA ASP A 839 -0.53 30.81 -44.35
C ASP A 839 0.90 30.29 -44.14
N SER A 840 1.88 31.20 -44.25
CA SER A 840 3.28 30.84 -44.14
C SER A 840 4.19 32.03 -43.79
N TYR A 841 5.34 31.76 -43.16
CA TYR A 841 6.32 32.79 -42.87
C TYR A 841 7.75 32.18 -42.87
N LYS A 842 8.67 32.89 -43.53
CA LYS A 842 10.06 32.46 -43.62
C LYS A 842 10.85 32.85 -42.36
N VAL A 843 11.38 31.84 -41.68
CA VAL A 843 12.26 31.98 -40.51
C VAL A 843 13.71 31.85 -40.96
N GLU A 844 14.55 32.86 -40.67
CA GLU A 844 15.92 32.97 -41.13
C GLU A 844 16.89 33.27 -39.97
N GLY A 845 18.21 33.18 -40.23
CA GLY A 845 19.23 33.47 -39.22
C GLY A 845 19.47 32.35 -38.21
N LEU A 846 19.10 31.14 -38.58
CA LEU A 846 19.18 29.95 -37.76
C LEU A 846 20.57 29.32 -37.79
N LYS A 847 20.93 28.53 -36.78
CA LYS A 847 22.13 27.70 -36.74
C LYS A 847 21.94 26.42 -37.57
N PRO A 848 22.98 25.90 -38.23
CA PRO A 848 22.92 24.60 -38.88
C PRO A 848 22.85 23.44 -37.87
N GLU A 849 22.24 22.34 -38.27
CA GLU A 849 22.13 21.10 -37.47
C GLU A 849 21.52 21.33 -36.07
N ALA A 850 20.56 22.26 -35.96
CA ALA A 850 19.88 22.60 -34.72
C ALA A 850 18.37 22.33 -34.81
N ASP A 851 17.79 21.96 -33.68
CA ASP A 851 16.36 21.73 -33.55
C ASP A 851 15.65 23.02 -33.18
N TYR A 852 14.66 23.36 -33.98
CA TYR A 852 13.75 24.49 -33.76
C TYR A 852 12.33 23.98 -33.64
N PHE A 853 11.53 24.72 -32.88
CA PHE A 853 10.11 24.47 -32.74
C PHE A 853 9.36 25.75 -33.00
N PHE A 854 8.22 25.70 -33.65
CA PHE A 854 7.37 26.88 -33.83
C PHE A 854 5.93 26.59 -33.46
N LYS A 855 5.24 27.61 -33.00
CA LYS A 855 3.80 27.65 -32.82
C LYS A 855 3.21 28.91 -33.36
N VAL A 856 1.93 28.85 -33.73
CA VAL A 856 1.23 29.98 -34.35
C VAL A 856 -0.08 30.21 -33.60
N ALA A 857 -0.44 31.46 -33.35
CA ALA A 857 -1.78 31.86 -32.94
C ALA A 857 -2.37 32.83 -33.98
N ALA A 858 -3.67 32.86 -34.10
CA ALA A 858 -4.39 33.80 -34.96
C ALA A 858 -4.98 34.94 -34.11
N THR A 859 -5.17 36.12 -34.67
CA THR A 859 -5.90 37.22 -34.01
C THR A 859 -6.90 37.88 -34.97
N ASP A 860 -8.04 38.35 -34.43
CA ASP A 860 -9.03 39.18 -35.13
C ASP A 860 -8.79 40.68 -34.91
N GLY A 861 -7.67 41.01 -34.20
CA GLY A 861 -7.32 42.36 -33.77
C GLY A 861 -7.84 42.74 -32.37
N THR A 862 -8.68 41.93 -31.76
CA THR A 862 -9.22 42.12 -30.42
C THR A 862 -8.93 40.90 -29.54
N LEU A 863 -9.16 39.70 -30.03
CA LEU A 863 -8.94 38.44 -29.38
C LEU A 863 -7.83 37.68 -30.09
N THR A 864 -7.13 36.80 -29.36
CA THR A 864 -6.10 35.90 -29.89
C THR A 864 -6.57 34.47 -29.72
N SER A 865 -6.40 33.63 -30.73
CA SER A 865 -6.72 32.21 -30.68
C SER A 865 -5.77 31.45 -29.76
N ARG A 866 -6.08 30.21 -29.45
CA ARG A 866 -5.12 29.28 -28.88
C ARG A 866 -3.97 29.04 -29.85
N HIS A 867 -2.77 28.82 -29.27
CA HIS A 867 -1.61 28.45 -30.09
C HIS A 867 -1.82 27.06 -30.72
N SER A 868 -1.23 26.90 -31.90
CA SER A 868 -1.04 25.57 -32.48
C SER A 868 -0.19 24.66 -31.57
N ASP A 869 -0.19 23.36 -31.83
CA ASP A 869 0.84 22.47 -31.31
C ASP A 869 2.21 22.91 -31.80
N LEU A 870 3.26 22.54 -31.04
CA LEU A 870 4.63 22.80 -31.43
C LEU A 870 5.02 21.92 -32.62
N VAL A 871 5.49 22.53 -33.69
CA VAL A 871 6.02 21.85 -34.85
C VAL A 871 7.54 21.87 -34.84
N LYS A 872 8.16 20.69 -34.90
CA LYS A 872 9.61 20.52 -34.92
C LYS A 872 10.16 20.71 -36.32
N VAL A 873 11.27 21.47 -36.45
CA VAL A 873 12.07 21.60 -37.67
C VAL A 873 13.55 21.48 -37.32
N THR A 874 14.25 20.55 -37.95
CA THR A 874 15.72 20.44 -37.79
C THR A 874 16.40 21.03 -39.01
N THR A 875 17.24 22.05 -38.82
CA THR A 875 18.00 22.69 -39.90
C THR A 875 19.02 21.74 -40.49
N LEU A 876 19.31 21.91 -41.78
CA LEU A 876 20.24 21.07 -42.47
C LEU A 876 21.69 21.41 -42.08
N LYS A 877 22.61 20.50 -42.40
CA LYS A 877 24.05 20.74 -42.29
C LYS A 877 24.47 21.84 -43.24
N GLU A 878 25.29 22.77 -42.76
CA GLU A 878 25.92 23.74 -43.64
C GLU A 878 26.75 22.99 -44.67
N GLN A 879 26.30 23.06 -45.94
CA GLN A 879 27.12 22.52 -47.00
C GLN A 879 28.36 23.41 -47.10
N GLY A 880 29.50 22.88 -46.73
CA GLY A 880 30.74 23.58 -46.87
C GLY A 880 30.86 24.10 -48.28
N GLN A 881 31.15 25.39 -48.48
CA GLN A 881 31.42 25.95 -49.76
C GLN A 881 32.49 25.09 -50.44
N SER A 882 32.16 24.56 -51.59
CA SER A 882 33.11 23.95 -52.49
C SER A 882 34.04 25.06 -52.98
N GLY A 883 34.95 25.50 -52.09
CA GLY A 883 35.90 26.56 -52.39
C GLY A 883 37.12 26.01 -53.05
N ILE A 884 37.55 26.66 -54.12
CA ILE A 884 38.85 26.40 -54.76
C ILE A 884 39.94 26.86 -53.76
N ILE A 885 40.72 25.91 -53.21
CA ILE A 885 41.67 26.21 -52.10
C ILE A 885 42.99 26.75 -52.59
N SER A 886 43.41 26.51 -53.81
CA SER A 886 44.51 27.22 -54.43
C SER A 886 44.59 26.98 -55.95
N VAL A 887 44.94 27.99 -56.72
CA VAL A 887 45.30 27.90 -58.12
C VAL A 887 46.70 28.45 -58.25
N SER A 888 47.70 27.65 -58.56
CA SER A 888 49.03 28.12 -58.85
C SER A 888 49.37 27.86 -60.35
N GLY A 889 49.50 28.98 -61.11
CA GLY A 889 50.03 28.99 -62.45
C GLY A 889 49.10 28.65 -63.63
N GLN A 890 48.93 29.60 -64.55
CA GLN A 890 48.17 29.62 -65.82
C GLN A 890 46.61 29.49 -65.71
N GLN A 891 45.87 30.18 -66.56
CA GLN A 891 44.43 30.32 -66.57
C GLN A 891 43.68 29.00 -66.56
N LEU A 892 43.32 28.52 -65.40
CA LEU A 892 42.34 27.48 -65.15
C LEU A 892 41.05 28.14 -64.63
N GLU A 893 39.98 28.14 -65.38
CA GLU A 893 38.68 28.58 -64.99
C GLU A 893 37.89 27.38 -64.45
N LEU A 894 37.40 27.48 -63.24
CA LEU A 894 36.62 26.43 -62.59
C LEU A 894 35.24 26.96 -62.08
N SER A 895 34.21 26.18 -62.31
CA SER A 895 32.92 26.36 -61.66
C SER A 895 32.39 25.01 -61.21
N VAL A 896 31.77 25.02 -60.02
CA VAL A 896 31.13 23.82 -59.42
C VAL A 896 29.69 24.18 -58.98
N SER A 897 28.74 23.40 -59.43
CA SER A 897 27.35 23.51 -58.99
C SER A 897 26.86 22.12 -58.56
N GLY A 898 26.66 21.91 -57.26
CA GLY A 898 26.37 20.58 -56.73
C GLY A 898 27.51 19.60 -56.97
N ARG A 899 27.28 18.58 -57.79
CA ARG A 899 28.30 17.58 -58.20
C ARG A 899 28.80 17.81 -59.65
N GLU A 900 28.33 18.82 -60.30
CA GLU A 900 28.75 19.17 -61.66
C GLU A 900 29.95 20.07 -61.59
N LEU A 901 31.08 19.63 -62.17
CA LEU A 901 32.31 20.38 -62.29
C LEU A 901 32.51 20.79 -63.76
N HIS A 902 32.69 22.09 -63.96
CA HIS A 902 33.15 22.66 -65.22
C HIS A 902 34.55 23.19 -65.03
N ALA A 903 35.45 22.78 -65.90
CA ALA A 903 36.82 23.24 -65.91
C ALA A 903 37.26 23.63 -67.32
N THR A 904 37.92 24.76 -67.46
CA THR A 904 38.54 25.25 -68.78
C THR A 904 39.98 25.63 -68.54
N ALA A 905 40.90 25.16 -69.39
CA ALA A 905 42.33 25.47 -69.36
C ALA A 905 43.01 25.19 -70.72
N ASP A 906 44.13 25.84 -70.99
CA ASP A 906 44.94 25.51 -72.09
C ASP A 906 45.72 24.22 -71.81
N GLY A 907 45.28 23.08 -72.40
CA GLY A 907 45.90 21.79 -72.19
C GLY A 907 45.00 20.72 -71.55
N THR A 908 45.61 19.63 -71.09
CA THR A 908 44.84 18.52 -70.48
C THR A 908 44.47 18.84 -69.01
N ILE A 909 43.19 18.75 -68.73
CA ILE A 909 42.67 18.87 -67.41
C ILE A 909 42.43 17.49 -66.80
N THR A 910 42.95 17.23 -65.63
CA THR A 910 42.75 15.94 -64.92
C THR A 910 42.11 16.19 -63.56
N VAL A 911 41.00 15.49 -63.29
CA VAL A 911 40.31 15.46 -62.01
C VAL A 911 40.64 14.15 -61.32
N THR A 912 41.24 14.26 -60.14
CA THR A 912 41.71 13.13 -59.36
C THR A 912 41.04 13.13 -57.99
N ALA A 913 40.49 12.02 -57.55
CA ALA A 913 40.00 11.85 -56.17
C ALA A 913 41.23 11.86 -55.21
N ILE A 914 40.98 12.22 -53.93
CA ILE A 914 42.06 12.22 -52.93
C ILE A 914 42.74 10.84 -52.75
N SER A 915 42.05 9.78 -53.15
CA SER A 915 42.60 8.40 -53.20
C SER A 915 43.67 8.19 -54.29
N GLY A 916 43.89 9.20 -55.17
CA GLY A 916 44.77 9.10 -56.32
C GLY A 916 44.15 8.52 -57.60
N GLN A 917 42.82 8.18 -57.52
CA GLN A 917 42.12 7.69 -58.73
C GLN A 917 41.71 8.86 -59.61
N VAL A 918 42.06 8.76 -60.92
CA VAL A 918 41.60 9.72 -61.94
C VAL A 918 40.10 9.49 -62.18
N VAL A 919 39.30 10.53 -61.95
CA VAL A 919 37.83 10.53 -62.12
C VAL A 919 37.46 10.94 -63.54
N ALA A 920 38.13 11.91 -64.07
CA ALA A 920 37.98 12.39 -65.44
C ALA A 920 39.23 13.06 -65.95
N SER A 921 39.42 13.09 -67.31
CA SER A 921 40.44 13.86 -67.94
C SER A 921 39.97 14.29 -69.34
N GLY A 922 40.27 15.54 -69.73
CA GLY A 922 39.89 16.10 -71.01
C GLY A 922 40.83 17.22 -71.44
N ASN A 923 40.79 17.65 -72.69
CA ASN A 923 41.64 18.70 -73.19
C ASN A 923 40.86 19.99 -73.55
N GLY A 924 41.27 21.11 -73.08
CA GLY A 924 40.65 22.40 -73.29
C GLY A 924 39.44 22.72 -72.31
N THR A 925 38.35 22.00 -72.43
CA THR A 925 37.18 22.13 -71.55
C THR A 925 36.72 20.74 -71.05
N LEU A 926 36.46 20.65 -69.77
CA LEU A 926 36.03 19.41 -69.13
C LEU A 926 34.72 19.68 -68.32
N HIS A 927 33.70 18.87 -68.61
CA HIS A 927 32.45 18.80 -67.84
C HIS A 927 32.39 17.41 -67.27
N VAL A 928 32.18 17.33 -65.95
CA VAL A 928 32.13 16.04 -65.28
C VAL A 928 31.20 16.11 -64.06
N THR A 929 30.39 15.10 -63.98
CA THR A 929 29.59 14.82 -62.76
C THR A 929 30.50 14.02 -61.77
N LEU A 930 30.84 14.62 -60.65
CA LEU A 930 31.68 13.97 -59.63
C LEU A 930 30.96 12.77 -59.02
N PRO A 931 31.62 11.61 -58.84
CA PRO A 931 30.92 10.39 -58.35
C PRO A 931 30.39 10.50 -56.94
N ALA A 932 30.98 11.36 -56.09
CA ALA A 932 30.54 11.66 -54.73
C ALA A 932 30.90 13.09 -54.36
N SER A 933 30.25 13.62 -53.30
CA SER A 933 30.70 14.81 -52.60
C SER A 933 32.05 14.51 -51.92
N GLY A 934 33.02 15.39 -52.04
CA GLY A 934 34.37 15.16 -51.48
C GLY A 934 35.43 16.13 -52.05
N ILE A 935 36.70 15.90 -51.69
CA ILE A 935 37.84 16.68 -52.16
C ILE A 935 38.40 16.03 -53.43
N TYR A 936 38.54 16.85 -54.47
CA TYR A 936 39.15 16.45 -55.73
C TYR A 936 40.30 17.39 -56.05
N ILE A 937 41.34 16.83 -56.63
CA ILE A 937 42.50 17.55 -57.11
C ILE A 937 42.31 17.76 -58.61
N ILE A 938 42.32 19.02 -59.07
CA ILE A 938 42.24 19.34 -60.48
C ILE A 938 43.60 19.85 -60.86
N SER A 939 44.22 19.22 -61.89
CA SER A 939 45.55 19.55 -62.36
C SER A 939 45.56 19.70 -63.86
N THR A 940 46.38 20.62 -64.31
CA THR A 940 46.79 20.77 -65.71
C THR A 940 48.33 20.52 -65.83
N PRO A 941 48.86 19.76 -66.78
CA PRO A 941 50.31 19.70 -66.98
C PRO A 941 50.77 21.11 -67.30
N GLY A 942 51.83 21.59 -66.59
CA GLY A 942 52.44 22.91 -66.80
C GLY A 942 53.32 22.91 -68.12
#